data_02e64e54e5e11bdbe41b2f82f92ce642
#
_entry.id   02e64e54e5e11bdbe41b2f82f92ce642
#
_cell.length_a   1.000
_cell.length_b   1.000
_cell.length_c   1.000
_cell.angle_alpha   90.00
_cell.angle_beta   90.00
_cell.angle_gamma   90.00
#
_symmetry.space_group_name_H-M   'P 1'
#
loop_
_entity.id
_entity.type
_entity.pdbx_description
1 polymer ?
#
loop_
_entity_poly.entity_id
_entity_poly.type
_entity_poly.pdbx_seq_one_letter_code
_entity_poly.pdbx_strand_id
1 'polypeptide(L)'
;MPFSIILFSILLPIFAVAAAPLPLMPMPKQIEMGTGTLTLNSEVKIAVHGFGSQRKAFQLARVAQYFERIAGKPIALRVVEGEKADLTIRVKQAETQLSMPQLGMPEDYTLNIDKNGITLLATSVFGAQHGISSILQLATGDPLKPLSFPYTSISDAPRFTWRGLLIDSVRHFMPIATIKRQLDGMAAAKLNVLHWHLTDDQGWRIESKVFPKLTKMASDGLYYRQSEVKEVIEYASLLGIRVVPEFGMPGHASAIAVAYPKLMAKVKSYEMERHWGVFKPLLNIANPEVYVFIDNLLAEMVSLFPDSYLHIGGDEVEPAHWLENSEIQAMMLQHQLKNGHDLQNYFNIRVQKLIAKYQRTMMGWDEIFHPALPKDILVQSWRGHDSLNTVAKAGYAGILSTGFYIDQPQYSSFHYRNDPLPEKPQINLTQPRVMSLAFTVPRLKGSAIEGELVVLGEQVLIKLNSNLHQLVKTDKPITRETLQFIATMDSWMGPLQFEFNRTINSGAIMIGNSRYPLTIASISNPAPVNVSASLSRDNHALILGGEATIWSEMVTEHNLDVRIWPRLFVIAERLWSAQSFTDSDAMYLRLEHISDFSHRVIGLKHKVQQRLGFNSLISTTLGESERIKTLELLTHIAQIVEPSHYYTRHHIKFLQDEYHQIAPLNRFVDYLGVESRQVRELDQLVTRYVAGDVAALVQIEKQLQHWQMKLQDASLLRHSPELTEVHATALKVLQLIELSQHVLEECKGALQPSQTSNLNQQLLALQSLTDEIVITGIYPMRTLYLHCQSVNKH
;
A
#
# COMPACT_ATOMS: atom_id res chain seq x y z
N MET A 1 -22.30 -2.91 -76.24
CA MET A 1 -21.25 -2.70 -75.26
C MET A 1 -21.91 -2.13 -74.01
N PRO A 2 -22.00 -2.88 -72.90
CA PRO A 2 -22.54 -2.37 -71.65
C PRO A 2 -21.40 -1.80 -70.77
N PHE A 3 -21.63 -0.57 -70.31
CA PHE A 3 -20.77 0.05 -69.30
C PHE A 3 -21.00 -0.59 -67.92
N SER A 4 -19.95 -1.18 -67.38
CA SER A 4 -19.93 -1.64 -65.97
C SER A 4 -19.52 -0.49 -65.05
N ILE A 5 -20.42 -0.04 -64.17
CA ILE A 5 -20.12 0.91 -63.09
C ILE A 5 -19.52 0.11 -61.92
N ILE A 6 -18.24 0.35 -61.63
CA ILE A 6 -17.58 -0.17 -60.41
C ILE A 6 -17.88 0.80 -59.27
N LEU A 7 -18.68 0.35 -58.31
CA LEU A 7 -18.90 1.06 -57.07
C LEU A 7 -17.70 0.81 -56.12
N PHE A 8 -16.89 1.84 -55.89
CA PHE A 8 -15.87 1.85 -54.87
C PHE A 8 -16.52 2.12 -53.50
N SER A 9 -16.69 1.07 -52.71
CA SER A 9 -17.08 1.21 -51.28
C SER A 9 -15.89 1.73 -50.46
N ILE A 10 -15.95 3.01 -50.10
CA ILE A 10 -15.01 3.58 -49.15
C ILE A 10 -15.40 3.06 -47.75
N LEU A 11 -14.67 2.08 -47.24
CA LEU A 11 -14.69 1.69 -45.83
C LEU A 11 -13.97 2.81 -45.03
N LEU A 12 -14.76 3.69 -44.41
CA LEU A 12 -14.28 4.59 -43.39
C LEU A 12 -13.97 3.74 -42.14
N PRO A 13 -12.77 3.86 -41.54
CA PRO A 13 -12.48 3.17 -40.26
C PRO A 13 -13.39 3.80 -39.20
N ILE A 14 -14.28 3.02 -38.64
CA ILE A 14 -15.02 3.37 -37.43
C ILE A 14 -13.99 3.39 -36.31
N PHE A 15 -13.49 4.56 -35.95
CA PHE A 15 -12.79 4.73 -34.69
C PHE A 15 -13.81 4.46 -33.60
N ALA A 16 -13.70 3.31 -32.97
CA ALA A 16 -14.38 3.05 -31.71
C ALA A 16 -13.89 4.10 -30.71
N VAL A 17 -14.73 5.08 -30.40
CA VAL A 17 -14.49 5.97 -29.27
C VAL A 17 -14.45 5.07 -28.06
N ALA A 18 -13.27 4.92 -27.47
CA ALA A 18 -13.12 4.16 -26.24
C ALA A 18 -14.10 4.75 -25.23
N ALA A 19 -15.01 3.93 -24.73
CA ALA A 19 -15.94 4.36 -23.70
C ALA A 19 -15.14 4.91 -22.52
N ALA A 20 -15.56 6.07 -21.98
CA ALA A 20 -14.91 6.64 -20.81
C ALA A 20 -14.85 5.58 -19.68
N PRO A 21 -13.72 5.43 -18.98
CA PRO A 21 -13.59 4.43 -17.93
C PRO A 21 -14.65 4.67 -16.86
N LEU A 22 -15.23 3.58 -16.36
CA LEU A 22 -16.23 3.64 -15.28
C LEU A 22 -15.61 4.29 -14.04
N PRO A 23 -16.26 5.28 -13.42
CA PRO A 23 -15.68 6.04 -12.30
C PRO A 23 -15.76 5.28 -10.96
N LEU A 24 -15.75 3.95 -10.97
CA LEU A 24 -15.92 3.12 -9.78
C LEU A 24 -14.60 2.46 -9.34
N MET A 25 -14.33 2.57 -8.04
CA MET A 25 -13.24 1.86 -7.40
C MET A 25 -13.57 1.63 -5.91
N PRO A 26 -13.69 0.38 -5.45
CA PRO A 26 -13.51 -0.89 -6.16
C PRO A 26 -14.56 -1.18 -7.24
N MET A 27 -14.14 -1.89 -8.30
CA MET A 27 -15.05 -2.37 -9.34
C MET A 27 -16.02 -3.40 -8.78
N PRO A 28 -17.34 -3.30 -9.07
CA PRO A 28 -18.32 -4.26 -8.62
C PRO A 28 -18.19 -5.60 -9.33
N LYS A 29 -18.75 -6.64 -8.71
CA LYS A 29 -18.75 -8.01 -9.25
C LYS A 29 -19.45 -8.10 -10.62
N GLN A 30 -20.56 -7.37 -10.78
CA GLN A 30 -21.31 -7.26 -12.04
C GLN A 30 -21.82 -5.84 -12.18
N ILE A 31 -21.70 -5.27 -13.38
CA ILE A 31 -22.19 -3.95 -13.73
C ILE A 31 -22.64 -3.91 -15.17
N GLU A 32 -23.80 -3.32 -15.40
CA GLU A 32 -24.36 -3.06 -16.74
C GLU A 32 -24.71 -1.58 -16.84
N MET A 33 -24.19 -0.91 -17.87
CA MET A 33 -24.47 0.50 -18.15
C MET A 33 -25.63 0.61 -19.13
N GLY A 34 -26.66 1.37 -18.75
CA GLY A 34 -27.75 1.72 -19.63
C GLY A 34 -27.49 2.98 -20.46
N THR A 35 -28.33 3.21 -21.45
CA THR A 35 -28.30 4.45 -22.23
C THR A 35 -29.21 5.50 -21.60
N GLY A 36 -28.63 6.55 -21.01
CA GLY A 36 -29.37 7.65 -20.40
C GLY A 36 -28.82 8.05 -19.03
N THR A 37 -29.43 9.09 -18.48
CA THR A 37 -28.98 9.70 -17.22
C THR A 37 -30.19 10.11 -16.40
N LEU A 38 -30.20 9.77 -15.12
CA LEU A 38 -31.14 10.31 -14.14
C LEU A 38 -30.61 11.64 -13.63
N THR A 39 -31.44 12.66 -13.61
CA THR A 39 -31.14 13.95 -13.00
C THR A 39 -32.01 14.20 -11.77
N LEU A 40 -31.41 14.67 -10.67
CA LEU A 40 -32.10 15.01 -9.45
C LEU A 40 -32.06 16.52 -9.20
N ASN A 41 -33.14 17.05 -8.64
CA ASN A 41 -33.24 18.45 -8.26
C ASN A 41 -32.47 18.76 -6.96
N SER A 42 -32.49 20.00 -6.52
CA SER A 42 -31.87 20.42 -5.25
C SER A 42 -32.61 19.89 -4.01
N GLU A 43 -33.86 19.43 -4.12
CA GLU A 43 -34.56 18.65 -3.12
C GLU A 43 -34.67 17.20 -3.59
N VAL A 44 -34.02 16.27 -2.88
CA VAL A 44 -34.02 14.84 -3.15
C VAL A 44 -34.87 14.10 -2.14
N LYS A 45 -35.92 13.42 -2.61
CA LYS A 45 -36.78 12.58 -1.78
C LYS A 45 -36.12 11.22 -1.56
N ILE A 46 -35.91 10.87 -0.28
CA ILE A 46 -35.25 9.62 0.09
C ILE A 46 -36.15 8.75 1.01
N ALA A 47 -36.29 7.47 0.67
CA ALA A 47 -36.95 6.48 1.50
C ALA A 47 -35.89 5.49 2.02
N VAL A 48 -35.77 5.31 3.34
CA VAL A 48 -34.78 4.44 3.99
C VAL A 48 -35.49 3.45 4.92
N HIS A 49 -35.38 2.17 4.62
CA HIS A 49 -36.02 1.10 5.36
C HIS A 49 -34.96 0.11 5.89
N GLY A 50 -35.14 -0.31 7.15
CA GLY A 50 -34.32 -1.35 7.80
C GLY A 50 -33.05 -0.84 8.50
N PHE A 51 -32.81 0.46 8.54
CA PHE A 51 -31.74 1.06 9.35
C PHE A 51 -32.25 1.41 10.76
N GLY A 52 -31.43 1.15 11.79
CA GLY A 52 -31.62 1.71 13.12
C GLY A 52 -31.54 3.24 13.12
N SER A 53 -32.22 3.90 14.06
CA SER A 53 -32.36 5.36 14.07
C SER A 53 -31.05 6.12 14.06
N GLN A 54 -30.06 5.70 14.83
CA GLN A 54 -28.76 6.36 14.95
C GLN A 54 -27.97 6.25 13.64
N ARG A 55 -27.86 5.05 13.06
CA ARG A 55 -27.17 4.83 11.78
C ARG A 55 -27.90 5.53 10.63
N LYS A 56 -29.25 5.50 10.62
CA LYS A 56 -30.05 6.22 9.64
C LYS A 56 -29.75 7.72 9.64
N ALA A 57 -29.80 8.36 10.81
CA ALA A 57 -29.49 9.77 10.94
C ALA A 57 -28.06 10.12 10.47
N PHE A 58 -27.09 9.32 10.88
CA PHE A 58 -25.70 9.48 10.50
C PHE A 58 -25.49 9.34 8.97
N GLN A 59 -26.04 8.32 8.34
CA GLN A 59 -25.89 8.09 6.90
C GLN A 59 -26.62 9.15 6.09
N LEU A 60 -27.80 9.60 6.49
CA LEU A 60 -28.51 10.68 5.80
C LEU A 60 -27.72 11.98 5.83
N ALA A 61 -27.13 12.35 6.98
CA ALA A 61 -26.30 13.55 7.11
C ALA A 61 -25.08 13.48 6.16
N ARG A 62 -24.43 12.29 6.07
CA ARG A 62 -23.28 12.08 5.17
C ARG A 62 -23.68 12.15 3.70
N VAL A 63 -24.77 11.49 3.29
CA VAL A 63 -25.24 11.52 1.91
C VAL A 63 -25.58 12.96 1.51
N ALA A 64 -26.27 13.73 2.36
CA ALA A 64 -26.55 15.14 2.11
C ALA A 64 -25.26 15.94 1.87
N GLN A 65 -24.32 15.86 2.79
CA GLN A 65 -23.04 16.55 2.70
C GLN A 65 -22.25 16.17 1.42
N TYR A 66 -22.26 14.90 1.05
CA TYR A 66 -21.52 14.44 -0.13
C TYR A 66 -22.21 14.88 -1.42
N PHE A 67 -23.53 14.84 -1.49
CA PHE A 67 -24.27 15.39 -2.63
C PHE A 67 -24.05 16.88 -2.81
N GLU A 68 -24.02 17.65 -1.71
CA GLU A 68 -23.66 19.08 -1.74
C GLU A 68 -22.25 19.31 -2.30
N ARG A 69 -21.27 18.52 -1.87
CA ARG A 69 -19.87 18.60 -2.37
C ARG A 69 -19.75 18.22 -3.84
N ILE A 70 -20.52 17.22 -4.29
CA ILE A 70 -20.56 16.81 -5.70
C ILE A 70 -21.21 17.90 -6.56
N ALA A 71 -22.34 18.42 -6.10
CA ALA A 71 -23.11 19.44 -6.80
C ALA A 71 -22.49 20.84 -6.72
N GLY A 72 -21.61 21.10 -5.74
CA GLY A 72 -21.07 22.44 -5.46
C GLY A 72 -22.13 23.46 -5.03
N LYS A 73 -23.30 23.00 -4.57
CA LYS A 73 -24.46 23.80 -4.10
C LYS A 73 -25.29 23.02 -3.10
N PRO A 74 -26.10 23.69 -2.24
CA PRO A 74 -26.95 23.01 -1.26
C PRO A 74 -27.88 21.98 -1.90
N ILE A 75 -27.98 20.80 -1.28
CA ILE A 75 -28.89 19.71 -1.65
C ILE A 75 -29.67 19.32 -0.39
N ALA A 76 -30.98 19.51 -0.41
CA ALA A 76 -31.86 19.10 0.69
C ALA A 76 -32.28 17.63 0.53
N LEU A 77 -32.09 16.81 1.57
CA LEU A 77 -32.66 15.45 1.62
C LEU A 77 -33.98 15.50 2.39
N ARG A 78 -35.08 15.14 1.71
CA ARG A 78 -36.41 15.00 2.35
C ARG A 78 -36.72 13.52 2.51
N VAL A 79 -36.76 13.07 3.76
CA VAL A 79 -37.19 11.71 4.09
C VAL A 79 -38.68 11.56 3.83
N VAL A 80 -39.08 10.54 3.07
CA VAL A 80 -40.47 10.29 2.71
C VAL A 80 -40.87 8.86 3.10
N GLU A 81 -42.15 8.71 3.47
CA GLU A 81 -42.78 7.41 3.74
C GLU A 81 -44.05 7.32 2.91
N GLY A 82 -44.18 6.23 2.15
CA GLY A 82 -45.38 6.00 1.34
C GLY A 82 -45.53 6.86 0.07
N GLU A 83 -44.61 7.79 -0.20
CA GLU A 83 -44.52 8.58 -1.43
C GLU A 83 -43.48 7.98 -2.38
N LYS A 84 -43.57 8.36 -3.69
CA LYS A 84 -42.51 8.04 -4.65
C LYS A 84 -41.23 8.78 -4.24
N ALA A 85 -40.15 8.03 -3.96
CA ALA A 85 -38.83 8.56 -3.63
C ALA A 85 -37.93 8.61 -4.88
N ASP A 86 -37.01 9.55 -4.91
CA ASP A 86 -35.93 9.63 -5.91
C ASP A 86 -34.82 8.62 -5.62
N LEU A 87 -34.59 8.36 -4.31
CA LEU A 87 -33.65 7.34 -3.83
C LEU A 87 -34.37 6.46 -2.78
N THR A 88 -34.44 5.15 -3.04
CA THR A 88 -34.99 4.16 -2.11
C THR A 88 -33.89 3.20 -1.68
N ILE A 89 -33.69 3.07 -0.35
CA ILE A 89 -32.76 2.13 0.27
C ILE A 89 -33.57 1.12 1.11
N ARG A 90 -33.41 -0.16 0.84
CA ARG A 90 -34.09 -1.25 1.58
C ARG A 90 -33.10 -2.29 2.06
N VAL A 91 -33.15 -2.61 3.35
CA VAL A 91 -32.37 -3.65 3.99
C VAL A 91 -33.30 -4.79 4.41
N LYS A 92 -32.93 -6.03 4.05
CA LYS A 92 -33.72 -7.22 4.37
C LYS A 92 -33.68 -7.58 5.85
N GLN A 93 -32.49 -7.54 6.45
CA GLN A 93 -32.24 -7.80 7.87
C GLN A 93 -32.25 -6.45 8.59
N ALA A 94 -33.43 -6.04 9.08
CA ALA A 94 -33.58 -4.74 9.72
C ALA A 94 -32.77 -4.64 11.03
N GLU A 95 -32.11 -3.51 11.19
CA GLU A 95 -31.38 -3.15 12.40
C GLU A 95 -32.36 -2.53 13.42
N THR A 96 -32.49 -3.13 14.60
CA THR A 96 -33.35 -2.63 15.68
C THR A 96 -32.64 -1.72 16.65
N GLN A 97 -31.34 -1.94 16.82
CA GLN A 97 -30.39 -1.11 17.58
C GLN A 97 -29.07 -1.06 16.80
N LEU A 98 -28.14 -0.17 17.20
CA LEU A 98 -26.83 -0.08 16.53
C LEU A 98 -26.11 -1.42 16.58
N SER A 99 -26.01 -2.07 15.41
CA SER A 99 -25.29 -3.33 15.25
C SER A 99 -23.81 -3.09 15.12
N MET A 100 -23.01 -3.83 15.91
CA MET A 100 -21.56 -3.81 15.72
C MET A 100 -21.20 -4.67 14.51
N PRO A 101 -20.30 -4.19 13.61
CA PRO A 101 -19.83 -5.00 12.48
C PRO A 101 -19.03 -6.21 12.97
N GLN A 102 -19.18 -7.34 12.28
CA GLN A 102 -18.52 -8.60 12.60
C GLN A 102 -17.90 -9.24 11.36
N LEU A 103 -16.94 -10.13 11.55
CA LEU A 103 -16.37 -10.90 10.46
C LEU A 103 -17.45 -11.79 9.80
N GLY A 104 -17.51 -11.77 8.47
CA GLY A 104 -18.48 -12.58 7.72
C GLY A 104 -19.92 -12.04 7.72
N MET A 105 -20.16 -10.83 8.21
CA MET A 105 -21.46 -10.18 8.05
C MET A 105 -21.81 -10.06 6.56
N PRO A 106 -23.13 -10.11 6.20
CA PRO A 106 -23.53 -9.93 4.82
C PRO A 106 -23.20 -8.51 4.33
N GLU A 107 -22.49 -8.42 3.21
CA GLU A 107 -22.05 -7.16 2.62
C GLU A 107 -22.51 -6.99 1.16
N ASP A 108 -23.38 -7.88 0.71
CA ASP A 108 -23.96 -7.88 -0.63
C ASP A 108 -25.01 -6.78 -0.82
N TYR A 109 -25.09 -6.27 -2.05
CA TYR A 109 -26.12 -5.33 -2.46
C TYR A 109 -26.43 -5.42 -3.95
N THR A 110 -27.63 -4.92 -4.34
CA THR A 110 -28.00 -4.62 -5.72
C THR A 110 -28.39 -3.15 -5.82
N LEU A 111 -27.96 -2.50 -6.89
CA LEU A 111 -28.25 -1.10 -7.19
C LEU A 111 -28.82 -1.00 -8.59
N ASN A 112 -29.97 -0.35 -8.74
CA ASN A 112 -30.55 -0.01 -10.02
C ASN A 112 -30.79 1.50 -10.10
N ILE A 113 -30.29 2.14 -11.17
CA ILE A 113 -30.49 3.55 -11.49
C ILE A 113 -31.15 3.58 -12.87
N ASP A 114 -32.38 4.07 -12.94
CA ASP A 114 -33.13 4.21 -14.18
C ASP A 114 -33.94 5.52 -14.20
N LYS A 115 -34.81 5.71 -15.20
CA LYS A 115 -35.68 6.89 -15.34
C LYS A 115 -36.66 7.08 -14.17
N ASN A 116 -36.88 6.07 -13.33
CA ASN A 116 -37.83 6.12 -12.21
C ASN A 116 -37.17 6.52 -10.89
N GLY A 117 -35.82 6.47 -10.80
CA GLY A 117 -35.05 6.81 -9.61
C GLY A 117 -33.92 5.81 -9.34
N ILE A 118 -33.40 5.86 -8.11
CA ILE A 118 -32.33 5.02 -7.59
C ILE A 118 -32.93 4.03 -6.60
N THR A 119 -32.72 2.74 -6.82
CA THR A 119 -33.13 1.67 -5.88
C THR A 119 -31.91 0.87 -5.43
N LEU A 120 -31.65 0.87 -4.13
CA LEU A 120 -30.62 0.11 -3.47
C LEU A 120 -31.23 -0.94 -2.55
N LEU A 121 -30.94 -2.21 -2.80
CA LEU A 121 -31.37 -3.33 -1.99
C LEU A 121 -30.14 -4.04 -1.40
N ALA A 122 -30.14 -4.35 -0.13
CA ALA A 122 -29.04 -5.05 0.54
C ALA A 122 -29.56 -6.07 1.55
N THR A 123 -28.74 -7.08 1.85
CA THR A 123 -29.08 -8.05 2.90
C THR A 123 -28.96 -7.42 4.28
N SER A 124 -27.92 -6.60 4.52
CA SER A 124 -27.67 -5.93 5.80
C SER A 124 -27.47 -4.42 5.62
N VAL A 125 -27.45 -3.67 6.72
CA VAL A 125 -27.08 -2.25 6.72
C VAL A 125 -25.65 -2.03 6.19
N PHE A 126 -24.75 -2.98 6.37
CA PHE A 126 -23.36 -2.91 5.91
C PHE A 126 -23.26 -3.00 4.38
N GLY A 127 -24.00 -3.94 3.76
CA GLY A 127 -24.12 -4.00 2.31
C GLY A 127 -24.76 -2.74 1.71
N ALA A 128 -25.76 -2.16 2.40
CA ALA A 128 -26.36 -0.91 1.96
C ALA A 128 -25.34 0.27 2.01
N GLN A 129 -24.45 0.31 2.99
CA GLN A 129 -23.39 1.33 3.06
C GLN A 129 -22.40 1.23 1.88
N HIS A 130 -22.04 0.02 1.47
CA HIS A 130 -21.22 -0.19 0.26
C HIS A 130 -21.94 0.24 -1.03
N GLY A 131 -23.26 -0.01 -1.11
CA GLY A 131 -24.10 0.48 -2.20
C GLY A 131 -24.19 2.01 -2.23
N ILE A 132 -24.30 2.67 -1.08
CA ILE A 132 -24.23 4.15 -0.97
C ILE A 132 -22.90 4.67 -1.50
N SER A 133 -21.77 4.02 -1.16
CA SER A 133 -20.45 4.41 -1.70
C SER A 133 -20.41 4.34 -3.22
N SER A 134 -21.05 3.34 -3.84
CA SER A 134 -21.15 3.24 -5.29
C SER A 134 -22.07 4.31 -5.90
N ILE A 135 -23.19 4.65 -5.27
CA ILE A 135 -24.07 5.75 -5.70
C ILE A 135 -23.28 7.07 -5.73
N LEU A 136 -22.51 7.35 -4.68
CA LEU A 136 -21.71 8.58 -4.56
C LEU A 136 -20.63 8.68 -5.64
N GLN A 137 -19.97 7.58 -5.98
CA GLN A 137 -18.94 7.56 -7.02
C GLN A 137 -19.52 7.70 -8.44
N LEU A 138 -20.76 7.24 -8.67
CA LEU A 138 -21.47 7.40 -9.94
C LEU A 138 -22.06 8.80 -10.12
N ALA A 139 -22.22 9.54 -9.03
CA ALA A 139 -22.83 10.86 -9.05
C ALA A 139 -21.91 11.92 -9.71
N THR A 140 -22.48 12.73 -10.57
CA THR A 140 -21.83 13.89 -11.20
C THR A 140 -22.67 15.15 -10.98
N GLY A 141 -22.01 16.31 -10.92
CA GLY A 141 -22.67 17.59 -10.76
C GLY A 141 -21.67 18.73 -10.73
N ASP A 142 -22.18 19.93 -10.93
CA ASP A 142 -21.46 21.18 -10.71
C ASP A 142 -22.49 22.28 -10.33
N PRO A 143 -22.07 23.48 -9.90
CA PRO A 143 -23.01 24.53 -9.47
C PRO A 143 -24.06 24.91 -10.52
N LEU A 144 -23.78 24.73 -11.81
CA LEU A 144 -24.66 25.10 -12.92
C LEU A 144 -25.49 23.93 -13.44
N LYS A 145 -25.15 22.68 -13.08
CA LYS A 145 -25.82 21.48 -13.54
C LYS A 145 -26.54 20.77 -12.40
N PRO A 146 -27.61 20.01 -12.70
CA PRO A 146 -28.25 19.16 -11.70
C PRO A 146 -27.32 18.01 -11.28
N LEU A 147 -27.57 17.45 -10.10
CA LEU A 147 -26.99 16.18 -9.70
C LEU A 147 -27.47 15.08 -10.64
N SER A 148 -26.56 14.32 -11.22
CA SER A 148 -26.92 13.34 -12.24
C SER A 148 -26.17 12.03 -12.10
N PHE A 149 -26.81 10.94 -12.56
CA PHE A 149 -26.36 9.56 -12.41
C PHE A 149 -26.57 8.83 -13.74
N PRO A 150 -25.60 8.10 -14.28
CA PRO A 150 -25.81 7.25 -15.45
C PRO A 150 -26.76 6.11 -15.12
N TYR A 151 -27.59 5.70 -16.05
CA TYR A 151 -28.40 4.50 -15.88
C TYR A 151 -27.49 3.29 -15.72
N THR A 152 -27.70 2.54 -14.63
CA THR A 152 -26.76 1.50 -14.21
C THR A 152 -27.47 0.42 -13.43
N SER A 153 -27.13 -0.85 -13.67
CA SER A 153 -27.50 -1.97 -12.84
C SER A 153 -26.24 -2.61 -12.26
N ILE A 154 -26.19 -2.79 -10.93
CA ILE A 154 -25.06 -3.39 -10.22
C ILE A 154 -25.56 -4.53 -9.33
N SER A 155 -24.85 -5.67 -9.37
CA SER A 155 -24.90 -6.73 -8.35
C SER A 155 -23.51 -6.95 -7.80
N ASP A 156 -23.33 -6.75 -6.48
CA ASP A 156 -22.01 -6.67 -5.88
C ASP A 156 -21.93 -7.35 -4.52
N ALA A 157 -20.75 -7.88 -4.23
CA ALA A 157 -20.37 -8.46 -2.95
C ALA A 157 -18.84 -8.58 -2.88
N PRO A 158 -18.24 -8.49 -1.70
CA PRO A 158 -16.79 -8.61 -1.56
C PRO A 158 -16.28 -10.02 -1.87
N ARG A 159 -15.08 -10.11 -2.42
CA ARG A 159 -14.36 -11.39 -2.62
C ARG A 159 -13.81 -11.93 -1.29
N PHE A 160 -13.28 -11.06 -0.45
CA PHE A 160 -12.71 -11.38 0.85
C PHE A 160 -13.47 -10.73 1.99
N THR A 161 -13.59 -11.47 3.11
CA THR A 161 -14.29 -11.00 4.32
C THR A 161 -13.44 -10.07 5.20
N TRP A 162 -12.11 -10.11 5.07
CA TRP A 162 -11.19 -9.22 5.76
C TRP A 162 -10.53 -8.26 4.76
N ARG A 163 -10.76 -6.96 4.93
CA ARG A 163 -10.22 -5.90 4.08
C ARG A 163 -9.79 -4.76 5.00
N GLY A 164 -8.53 -4.82 5.46
CA GLY A 164 -8.05 -4.01 6.56
C GLY A 164 -7.13 -2.87 6.15
N LEU A 165 -6.99 -1.92 7.09
CA LEU A 165 -5.92 -0.94 7.16
C LEU A 165 -5.39 -0.89 8.59
N LEU A 166 -4.10 -1.22 8.78
CA LEU A 166 -3.37 -0.94 10.00
C LEU A 166 -2.91 0.51 9.99
N ILE A 167 -3.12 1.22 11.10
CA ILE A 167 -2.57 2.55 11.36
C ILE A 167 -1.69 2.48 12.60
N ASP A 168 -0.39 2.72 12.41
CA ASP A 168 0.55 2.92 13.50
C ASP A 168 0.36 4.32 14.11
N SER A 169 -0.07 4.35 15.37
CA SER A 169 -0.24 5.57 16.15
C SER A 169 0.87 5.76 17.18
N VAL A 170 1.92 4.92 17.12
CA VAL A 170 2.96 4.87 18.15
C VAL A 170 4.22 5.60 17.75
N ARG A 171 4.81 5.24 16.59
CA ARG A 171 6.04 5.90 16.13
C ARG A 171 5.81 7.40 15.98
N HIS A 172 4.69 7.78 15.35
CA HIS A 172 4.15 9.14 15.44
C HIS A 172 2.67 9.10 15.81
N PHE A 173 2.27 9.98 16.73
CA PHE A 173 0.89 10.01 17.24
C PHE A 173 -0.08 10.55 16.17
N MET A 174 -1.24 9.89 16.02
CA MET A 174 -2.30 10.27 15.08
C MET A 174 -3.52 10.81 15.86
N PRO A 175 -3.85 12.12 15.76
CA PRO A 175 -5.04 12.66 16.43
C PRO A 175 -6.34 11.99 16.01
N ILE A 176 -7.35 11.97 16.90
CA ILE A 176 -8.66 11.36 16.65
C ILE A 176 -9.31 11.86 15.34
N ALA A 177 -9.19 13.15 15.05
CA ALA A 177 -9.73 13.72 13.80
C ALA A 177 -9.06 13.12 12.57
N THR A 178 -7.78 12.78 12.66
CA THR A 178 -7.02 12.10 11.59
C THR A 178 -7.50 10.67 11.44
N ILE A 179 -7.67 9.91 12.53
CA ILE A 179 -8.21 8.53 12.48
C ILE A 179 -9.62 8.53 11.86
N LYS A 180 -10.52 9.42 12.29
CA LYS A 180 -11.87 9.51 11.71
C LYS A 180 -11.86 9.83 10.22
N ARG A 181 -10.97 10.71 9.77
CA ARG A 181 -10.79 10.99 8.33
C ARG A 181 -10.35 9.74 7.55
N GLN A 182 -9.47 8.91 8.12
CA GLN A 182 -9.10 7.65 7.48
C GLN A 182 -10.28 6.67 7.44
N LEU A 183 -11.08 6.59 8.50
CA LEU A 183 -12.31 5.78 8.51
C LEU A 183 -13.30 6.23 7.41
N ASP A 184 -13.44 7.52 7.13
CA ASP A 184 -14.25 8.02 6.02
C ASP A 184 -13.72 7.54 4.65
N GLY A 185 -12.41 7.58 4.46
CA GLY A 185 -11.75 7.06 3.26
C GLY A 185 -11.91 5.53 3.13
N MET A 186 -11.74 4.81 4.24
CA MET A 186 -11.93 3.35 4.29
C MET A 186 -13.37 2.96 3.89
N ALA A 187 -14.37 3.67 4.42
CA ALA A 187 -15.78 3.45 4.06
C ALA A 187 -16.03 3.70 2.57
N ALA A 188 -15.45 4.75 1.99
CA ALA A 188 -15.55 5.05 0.56
C ALA A 188 -14.88 3.97 -0.31
N ALA A 189 -13.80 3.38 0.17
CA ALA A 189 -13.06 2.29 -0.46
C ALA A 189 -13.61 0.89 -0.13
N LYS A 190 -14.72 0.76 0.61
CA LYS A 190 -15.35 -0.51 1.04
C LYS A 190 -14.43 -1.40 1.89
N LEU A 191 -13.47 -0.82 2.63
CA LEU A 191 -12.69 -1.51 3.66
C LEU A 191 -13.51 -1.66 4.92
N ASN A 192 -13.27 -2.74 5.71
CA ASN A 192 -14.11 -3.08 6.86
C ASN A 192 -13.37 -3.36 8.16
N VAL A 193 -12.05 -3.19 8.22
CA VAL A 193 -11.25 -3.38 9.44
C VAL A 193 -10.24 -2.26 9.59
N LEU A 194 -10.32 -1.50 10.68
CA LEU A 194 -9.23 -0.69 11.22
C LEU A 194 -8.44 -1.53 12.20
N HIS A 195 -7.20 -1.87 11.88
CA HIS A 195 -6.25 -2.42 12.81
C HIS A 195 -5.50 -1.25 13.47
N TRP A 196 -5.69 -1.06 14.76
CA TRP A 196 -5.17 0.09 15.47
C TRP A 196 -3.95 -0.30 16.30
N HIS A 197 -2.76 0.04 15.81
CA HIS A 197 -1.50 -0.24 16.50
C HIS A 197 -1.26 0.82 17.57
N LEU A 198 -1.39 0.42 18.85
CA LEU A 198 -1.50 1.31 19.99
C LEU A 198 -0.30 1.29 20.93
N THR A 199 0.58 0.29 20.81
CA THR A 199 1.73 0.13 21.71
C THR A 199 2.93 -0.43 20.98
N ASP A 200 4.12 0.14 21.23
CA ASP A 200 5.41 -0.26 20.67
C ASP A 200 6.56 0.29 21.52
N ASP A 201 7.79 0.15 21.09
CA ASP A 201 8.99 0.61 21.78
C ASP A 201 9.01 2.13 22.02
N GLN A 202 8.43 2.94 21.10
CA GLN A 202 8.42 4.39 21.14
C GLN A 202 7.22 4.97 21.90
N GLY A 203 6.32 4.13 22.42
CA GLY A 203 5.23 4.67 23.20
C GLY A 203 4.09 3.71 23.51
N TRP A 204 3.34 4.08 24.53
CA TRP A 204 2.06 3.50 24.91
C TRP A 204 0.94 4.52 24.67
N ARG A 205 0.09 4.30 23.68
CA ARG A 205 -0.82 5.30 23.15
C ARG A 205 -2.28 5.18 23.60
N ILE A 206 -2.58 4.32 24.59
CA ILE A 206 -3.95 4.16 25.11
C ILE A 206 -3.97 4.28 26.62
N GLU A 207 -4.98 5.01 27.16
CA GLU A 207 -5.18 5.13 28.59
C GLU A 207 -5.43 3.76 29.25
N SER A 208 -4.62 3.43 30.26
CA SER A 208 -4.90 2.34 31.18
C SER A 208 -5.12 2.89 32.60
N LYS A 209 -6.28 2.61 33.16
CA LYS A 209 -6.63 2.98 34.57
C LYS A 209 -6.06 1.98 35.55
N VAL A 210 -5.91 0.72 35.13
CA VAL A 210 -5.32 -0.35 35.93
C VAL A 210 -3.80 -0.19 36.01
N PHE A 211 -3.17 0.25 34.91
CA PHE A 211 -1.73 0.46 34.84
C PHE A 211 -1.37 1.91 34.44
N PRO A 212 -1.67 2.92 35.29
CA PRO A 212 -1.55 4.32 34.90
C PRO A 212 -0.12 4.80 34.62
N LYS A 213 0.91 4.04 35.04
CA LYS A 213 2.30 4.38 34.70
C LYS A 213 2.60 4.22 33.22
N LEU A 214 1.87 3.37 32.49
CA LEU A 214 2.04 3.21 31.04
C LEU A 214 1.85 4.55 30.32
N THR A 215 0.77 5.25 30.59
CA THR A 215 0.55 6.58 30.00
C THR A 215 1.38 7.68 30.68
N LYS A 216 1.56 7.62 32.00
CA LYS A 216 2.29 8.67 32.72
C LYS A 216 3.79 8.72 32.37
N MET A 217 4.41 7.56 32.14
CA MET A 217 5.86 7.45 31.96
C MET A 217 6.29 7.10 30.53
N ALA A 218 5.40 6.51 29.72
CA ALA A 218 5.76 5.93 28.43
C ALA A 218 4.86 6.42 27.28
N SER A 219 4.30 7.63 27.35
CA SER A 219 3.47 8.19 26.27
C SER A 219 3.90 9.58 25.79
N ASP A 220 4.80 10.26 26.51
CA ASP A 220 5.09 11.69 26.32
C ASP A 220 3.85 12.60 26.38
N GLY A 221 2.78 12.15 27.05
CA GLY A 221 1.48 12.84 27.08
C GLY A 221 0.63 12.65 25.82
N LEU A 222 1.12 11.87 24.84
CA LEU A 222 0.44 11.57 23.57
C LEU A 222 -0.22 10.19 23.67
N TYR A 223 -1.47 10.15 24.07
CA TYR A 223 -2.27 8.93 24.17
C TYR A 223 -3.76 9.22 24.02
N TYR A 224 -4.53 8.23 23.67
CA TYR A 224 -5.99 8.29 23.59
C TYR A 224 -6.60 7.97 24.95
N ARG A 225 -7.51 8.82 25.40
CA ARG A 225 -8.36 8.53 26.56
C ARG A 225 -9.34 7.42 26.19
N GLN A 226 -9.79 6.64 27.17
CA GLN A 226 -10.79 5.60 26.91
C GLN A 226 -12.09 6.14 26.32
N SER A 227 -12.47 7.38 26.63
CA SER A 227 -13.61 8.05 26.01
C SER A 227 -13.40 8.32 24.52
N GLU A 228 -12.18 8.72 24.12
CA GLU A 228 -11.81 8.96 22.72
C GLU A 228 -11.75 7.65 21.93
N VAL A 229 -11.27 6.57 22.56
CA VAL A 229 -11.29 5.23 21.97
C VAL A 229 -12.72 4.77 21.68
N LYS A 230 -13.65 4.96 22.65
CA LYS A 230 -15.07 4.65 22.46
C LYS A 230 -15.69 5.47 21.33
N GLU A 231 -15.34 6.75 21.24
CA GLU A 231 -15.80 7.65 20.18
C GLU A 231 -15.35 7.16 18.78
N VAL A 232 -14.10 6.69 18.65
CA VAL A 232 -13.59 6.11 17.38
C VAL A 232 -14.32 4.81 17.05
N ILE A 233 -14.51 3.92 18.04
CA ILE A 233 -15.19 2.63 17.83
C ILE A 233 -16.65 2.84 17.40
N GLU A 234 -17.36 3.76 18.04
CA GLU A 234 -18.74 4.11 17.67
C GLU A 234 -18.79 4.68 16.24
N TYR A 235 -17.89 5.61 15.92
CA TYR A 235 -17.80 6.21 14.59
C TYR A 235 -17.49 5.15 13.51
N ALA A 236 -16.54 4.27 13.78
CA ALA A 236 -16.20 3.16 12.88
C ALA A 236 -17.39 2.20 12.70
N SER A 237 -18.11 1.87 13.80
CA SER A 237 -19.29 1.04 13.74
C SER A 237 -20.39 1.65 12.87
N LEU A 238 -20.64 2.96 12.97
CA LEU A 238 -21.59 3.68 12.12
C LEU A 238 -21.21 3.61 10.64
N LEU A 239 -19.94 3.40 10.32
CA LEU A 239 -19.40 3.20 8.96
C LEU A 239 -19.33 1.74 8.52
N GLY A 240 -19.65 0.79 9.41
CA GLY A 240 -19.53 -0.65 9.13
C GLY A 240 -18.10 -1.17 9.24
N ILE A 241 -17.21 -0.46 9.95
CA ILE A 241 -15.81 -0.80 10.11
C ILE A 241 -15.58 -1.35 11.52
N ARG A 242 -14.93 -2.51 11.60
CA ARG A 242 -14.45 -3.14 12.83
C ARG A 242 -13.19 -2.45 13.32
N VAL A 243 -12.96 -2.41 14.62
CA VAL A 243 -11.73 -1.88 15.21
C VAL A 243 -11.03 -2.98 16.00
N VAL A 244 -9.91 -3.47 15.48
CA VAL A 244 -9.06 -4.48 16.08
C VAL A 244 -7.85 -3.79 16.72
N PRO A 245 -7.68 -3.84 18.06
CA PRO A 245 -6.52 -3.25 18.71
C PRO A 245 -5.32 -4.18 18.66
N GLU A 246 -4.12 -3.59 18.60
CA GLU A 246 -2.85 -4.30 18.76
C GLU A 246 -2.11 -3.83 20.02
N PHE A 247 -1.66 -4.81 20.82
CA PHE A 247 -0.80 -4.61 21.98
C PHE A 247 0.45 -5.48 21.83
N GLY A 248 1.56 -4.87 21.40
CA GLY A 248 2.83 -5.58 21.14
C GLY A 248 3.36 -6.32 22.35
N MET A 249 3.53 -7.64 22.23
CA MET A 249 4.13 -8.53 23.23
C MET A 249 4.59 -9.84 22.59
N PRO A 250 5.63 -10.51 23.09
CA PRO A 250 6.49 -10.16 24.25
C PRO A 250 7.61 -9.17 23.90
N GLY A 251 7.85 -8.91 22.60
CA GLY A 251 8.73 -7.89 22.05
C GLY A 251 8.05 -6.55 21.87
N HIS A 252 8.73 -5.59 21.25
CA HIS A 252 8.26 -4.21 21.11
C HIS A 252 7.73 -3.63 22.43
N ALA A 253 8.44 -3.96 23.53
CA ALA A 253 7.97 -3.78 24.89
C ALA A 253 8.73 -2.70 25.68
N SER A 254 9.53 -1.84 25.01
CA SER A 254 10.32 -0.80 25.70
C SER A 254 9.44 0.18 26.46
N ALA A 255 8.24 0.50 25.97
CA ALA A 255 7.28 1.34 26.69
C ALA A 255 6.81 0.65 28.00
N ILE A 256 6.59 -0.66 27.98
CA ILE A 256 6.28 -1.41 29.21
C ILE A 256 7.50 -1.44 30.13
N ALA A 257 8.72 -1.61 29.58
CA ALA A 257 9.96 -1.64 30.35
C ALA A 257 10.20 -0.33 31.12
N VAL A 258 9.91 0.82 30.51
CA VAL A 258 10.00 2.12 31.16
C VAL A 258 9.03 2.25 32.34
N ALA A 259 7.79 1.79 32.16
CA ALA A 259 6.75 1.91 33.20
C ALA A 259 6.84 0.84 34.29
N TYR A 260 7.19 -0.39 33.93
CA TYR A 260 7.19 -1.58 34.78
C TYR A 260 8.43 -2.46 34.55
N PRO A 261 9.65 -1.98 34.88
CA PRO A 261 10.91 -2.68 34.56
C PRO A 261 11.05 -4.07 35.21
N LYS A 262 10.31 -4.33 36.32
CA LYS A 262 10.27 -5.64 36.99
C LYS A 262 9.61 -6.74 36.17
N LEU A 263 8.85 -6.38 35.16
CA LEU A 263 8.22 -7.35 34.24
C LEU A 263 9.18 -7.82 33.14
N MET A 264 10.33 -7.16 32.99
CA MET A 264 11.28 -7.47 31.93
C MET A 264 12.21 -8.63 32.27
N ALA A 265 12.62 -9.36 31.24
CA ALA A 265 13.60 -10.45 31.35
C ALA A 265 14.97 -9.96 31.89
N LYS A 266 15.32 -8.71 31.60
CA LYS A 266 16.49 -8.05 32.21
C LYS A 266 16.00 -6.83 33.00
N VAL A 267 16.03 -6.93 34.32
CA VAL A 267 15.58 -5.86 35.20
C VAL A 267 16.66 -4.78 35.32
N LYS A 268 16.37 -3.58 34.79
CA LYS A 268 17.19 -2.36 34.86
C LYS A 268 16.30 -1.14 34.71
N SER A 269 16.86 0.06 34.80
CA SER A 269 16.18 1.28 34.35
C SER A 269 16.19 1.31 32.83
N TYR A 270 15.06 1.72 32.24
CA TYR A 270 14.86 1.86 30.81
C TYR A 270 14.45 3.30 30.48
N GLU A 271 14.85 3.77 29.31
CA GLU A 271 14.42 5.03 28.71
C GLU A 271 13.55 4.75 27.49
N MET A 272 12.76 5.73 27.07
CA MET A 272 11.94 5.62 25.86
C MET A 272 12.82 5.52 24.63
N GLU A 273 12.51 4.56 23.78
CA GLU A 273 13.15 4.47 22.47
C GLU A 273 12.73 5.64 21.58
N ARG A 274 13.68 6.15 20.82
CA ARG A 274 13.46 7.30 19.91
C ARG A 274 13.81 6.96 18.47
N HIS A 275 14.58 5.91 18.26
CA HIS A 275 14.96 5.42 16.94
C HIS A 275 14.04 4.29 16.48
N TRP A 276 14.23 3.88 15.26
CA TRP A 276 13.48 2.82 14.60
C TRP A 276 14.29 1.51 14.57
N GLY A 277 13.64 0.39 14.77
CA GLY A 277 14.30 -0.91 14.73
C GLY A 277 13.74 -1.93 15.71
N VAL A 278 14.47 -3.03 15.88
CA VAL A 278 14.18 -4.12 16.79
C VAL A 278 15.01 -3.92 18.05
N PHE A 279 14.37 -3.89 19.21
CA PHE A 279 15.00 -3.63 20.49
C PHE A 279 14.97 -4.87 21.39
N LYS A 280 15.89 -4.90 22.37
CA LYS A 280 16.09 -6.07 23.24
C LYS A 280 15.12 -6.23 24.41
N PRO A 281 14.43 -5.20 24.94
CA PRO A 281 13.53 -5.38 26.07
C PRO A 281 12.40 -6.37 25.74
N LEU A 282 12.37 -7.50 26.48
CA LEU A 282 11.34 -8.53 26.39
C LEU A 282 10.69 -8.76 27.74
N LEU A 283 9.40 -9.10 27.76
CA LEU A 283 8.73 -9.57 28.96
C LEU A 283 9.39 -10.85 29.52
N ASN A 284 9.55 -10.95 30.86
CA ASN A 284 10.06 -12.15 31.51
C ASN A 284 9.02 -13.27 31.52
N ILE A 285 9.08 -14.16 30.55
CA ILE A 285 8.10 -15.24 30.37
C ILE A 285 8.13 -16.32 31.46
N ALA A 286 9.17 -16.36 32.30
CA ALA A 286 9.25 -17.21 33.49
C ALA A 286 8.57 -16.57 34.72
N ASN A 287 8.38 -15.23 34.72
CA ASN A 287 7.79 -14.51 35.83
C ASN A 287 6.24 -14.61 35.80
N PRO A 288 5.57 -15.20 36.81
CA PRO A 288 4.12 -15.28 36.88
C PRO A 288 3.42 -13.90 36.85
N GLU A 289 4.06 -12.85 37.41
CA GLU A 289 3.50 -11.50 37.44
C GLU A 289 3.29 -10.90 36.06
N VAL A 290 4.04 -11.34 35.03
CA VAL A 290 3.83 -10.95 33.64
C VAL A 290 2.45 -11.39 33.17
N TYR A 291 2.01 -12.58 33.50
CA TYR A 291 0.70 -13.08 33.08
C TYR A 291 -0.44 -12.47 33.89
N VAL A 292 -0.18 -12.10 35.16
CA VAL A 292 -1.12 -11.30 35.98
C VAL A 292 -1.26 -9.89 35.37
N PHE A 293 -0.16 -9.29 34.96
CA PHE A 293 -0.19 -7.98 34.25
C PHE A 293 -0.99 -8.09 32.95
N ILE A 294 -0.71 -9.09 32.11
CA ILE A 294 -1.42 -9.29 30.84
C ILE A 294 -2.91 -9.56 31.08
N ASP A 295 -3.28 -10.41 32.03
CA ASP A 295 -4.67 -10.74 32.35
C ASP A 295 -5.47 -9.48 32.76
N ASN A 296 -4.92 -8.65 33.65
CA ASN A 296 -5.55 -7.43 34.11
C ASN A 296 -5.65 -6.37 33.00
N LEU A 297 -4.61 -6.27 32.15
CA LEU A 297 -4.65 -5.39 30.98
C LEU A 297 -5.73 -5.83 29.99
N LEU A 298 -5.80 -7.13 29.68
CA LEU A 298 -6.83 -7.70 28.82
C LEU A 298 -8.23 -7.46 29.37
N ALA A 299 -8.47 -7.65 30.68
CA ALA A 299 -9.75 -7.39 31.32
C ALA A 299 -10.22 -5.94 31.11
N GLU A 300 -9.31 -4.98 31.17
CA GLU A 300 -9.60 -3.57 30.90
C GLU A 300 -9.90 -3.33 29.40
N MET A 301 -9.02 -3.81 28.53
CA MET A 301 -9.07 -3.51 27.09
C MET A 301 -10.26 -4.18 26.37
N VAL A 302 -10.63 -5.41 26.74
CA VAL A 302 -11.82 -6.06 26.15
C VAL A 302 -13.13 -5.37 26.50
N SER A 303 -13.16 -4.58 27.55
CA SER A 303 -14.31 -3.74 27.90
C SER A 303 -14.47 -2.53 26.97
N LEU A 304 -13.39 -2.11 26.31
CA LEU A 304 -13.36 -1.00 25.37
C LEU A 304 -13.59 -1.46 23.93
N PHE A 305 -12.92 -2.57 23.52
CA PHE A 305 -12.92 -3.09 22.16
C PHE A 305 -13.90 -4.26 22.04
N PRO A 306 -15.04 -4.05 21.37
CA PRO A 306 -16.08 -5.09 21.23
C PRO A 306 -15.75 -6.15 20.20
N ASP A 307 -14.74 -5.95 19.35
CA ASP A 307 -14.35 -6.92 18.32
C ASP A 307 -13.94 -8.26 18.92
N SER A 308 -14.21 -9.35 18.18
CA SER A 308 -13.84 -10.70 18.61
C SER A 308 -12.34 -10.97 18.51
N TYR A 309 -11.57 -10.17 17.79
CA TYR A 309 -10.13 -10.33 17.63
C TYR A 309 -9.34 -9.33 18.47
N LEU A 310 -8.22 -9.80 18.97
CA LEU A 310 -7.23 -8.99 19.68
C LEU A 310 -5.85 -9.38 19.16
N HIS A 311 -5.12 -8.42 18.64
CA HIS A 311 -3.78 -8.62 18.09
C HIS A 311 -2.71 -8.42 19.16
N ILE A 312 -1.76 -9.34 19.24
CA ILE A 312 -0.69 -9.33 20.26
C ILE A 312 0.68 -8.89 19.70
N GLY A 313 0.76 -8.52 18.42
CA GLY A 313 2.05 -8.37 17.74
C GLY A 313 2.74 -9.72 17.55
N GLY A 314 3.78 -9.97 18.32
CA GLY A 314 4.53 -11.23 18.31
C GLY A 314 5.62 -11.30 17.26
N ASP A 315 5.84 -10.21 16.55
CA ASP A 315 6.89 -10.03 15.54
C ASP A 315 8.25 -9.69 16.17
N GLU A 316 9.32 -9.98 15.43
CA GLU A 316 10.68 -9.51 15.67
C GLU A 316 11.22 -9.74 17.09
N VAL A 317 10.84 -10.84 17.74
CA VAL A 317 11.30 -11.19 19.09
C VAL A 317 12.78 -11.53 19.10
N GLU A 318 13.62 -10.61 19.59
CA GLU A 318 15.06 -10.79 19.73
C GLU A 318 15.40 -11.45 21.09
N PRO A 319 15.78 -12.74 21.15
CA PRO A 319 15.78 -13.52 22.37
C PRO A 319 16.97 -13.27 23.31
N ALA A 320 17.87 -12.34 23.03
CA ALA A 320 19.10 -12.15 23.81
C ALA A 320 18.83 -11.99 25.31
N HIS A 321 17.90 -11.14 25.72
CA HIS A 321 17.56 -10.95 27.13
C HIS A 321 16.92 -12.19 27.76
N TRP A 322 16.22 -13.03 26.99
CA TRP A 322 15.72 -14.31 27.50
C TRP A 322 16.85 -15.30 27.74
N LEU A 323 17.78 -15.41 26.80
CA LEU A 323 18.89 -16.36 26.88
C LEU A 323 19.92 -15.98 27.96
N GLU A 324 19.98 -14.70 28.34
CA GLU A 324 20.80 -14.21 29.46
C GLU A 324 20.14 -14.41 30.84
N ASN A 325 18.82 -14.66 30.92
CA ASN A 325 18.08 -14.72 32.16
C ASN A 325 18.10 -16.15 32.78
N SER A 326 18.60 -16.29 34.00
CA SER A 326 18.77 -17.60 34.68
C SER A 326 17.43 -18.29 34.98
N GLU A 327 16.35 -17.55 35.26
CA GLU A 327 15.03 -18.16 35.52
C GLU A 327 14.47 -18.76 34.24
N ILE A 328 14.65 -18.04 33.10
CA ILE A 328 14.23 -18.51 31.77
C ILE A 328 15.08 -19.71 31.34
N GLN A 329 16.39 -19.70 31.60
CA GLN A 329 17.25 -20.86 31.34
C GLN A 329 16.80 -22.09 32.15
N ALA A 330 16.47 -21.93 33.45
CA ALA A 330 15.90 -23.02 34.25
C ALA A 330 14.57 -23.52 33.69
N MET A 331 13.70 -22.63 33.25
CA MET A 331 12.44 -22.95 32.58
C MET A 331 12.65 -23.68 31.25
N MET A 332 13.65 -23.31 30.47
CA MET A 332 14.03 -24.01 29.22
C MET A 332 14.38 -25.47 29.50
N LEU A 333 15.20 -25.71 30.53
CA LEU A 333 15.56 -27.07 30.94
C LEU A 333 14.35 -27.88 31.45
N GLN A 334 13.50 -27.27 32.28
CA GLN A 334 12.30 -27.89 32.82
C GLN A 334 11.29 -28.30 31.74
N HIS A 335 11.08 -27.44 30.73
CA HIS A 335 10.10 -27.64 29.65
C HIS A 335 10.70 -28.15 28.35
N GLN A 336 11.99 -28.48 28.32
CA GLN A 336 12.73 -28.94 27.13
C GLN A 336 12.67 -28.00 25.93
N LEU A 337 12.66 -26.69 26.20
CA LEU A 337 12.67 -25.64 25.18
C LEU A 337 14.11 -25.41 24.70
N LYS A 338 14.31 -25.29 23.38
CA LYS A 338 15.65 -25.34 22.77
C LYS A 338 16.16 -23.97 22.28
N ASN A 339 15.28 -23.07 21.97
CA ASN A 339 15.62 -21.80 21.30
C ASN A 339 14.58 -20.72 21.57
N GLY A 340 14.80 -19.52 21.03
CA GLY A 340 13.89 -18.37 21.18
C GLY A 340 12.49 -18.61 20.63
N HIS A 341 12.35 -19.39 19.55
CA HIS A 341 11.05 -19.71 18.98
C HIS A 341 10.22 -20.62 19.90
N ASP A 342 10.87 -21.62 20.54
CA ASP A 342 10.21 -22.47 21.55
C ASP A 342 9.75 -21.63 22.76
N LEU A 343 10.58 -20.67 23.20
CA LEU A 343 10.24 -19.74 24.27
C LEU A 343 9.05 -18.87 23.90
N GLN A 344 9.03 -18.32 22.70
CA GLN A 344 7.92 -17.51 22.18
C GLN A 344 6.64 -18.34 22.07
N ASN A 345 6.73 -19.57 21.60
CA ASN A 345 5.57 -20.48 21.55
C ASN A 345 5.02 -20.78 22.95
N TYR A 346 5.90 -21.02 23.94
CA TYR A 346 5.49 -21.21 25.34
C TYR A 346 4.71 -19.99 25.85
N PHE A 347 5.18 -18.79 25.58
CA PHE A 347 4.50 -17.53 25.90
C PHE A 347 3.14 -17.43 25.20
N ASN A 348 3.11 -17.64 23.88
CA ASN A 348 1.91 -17.49 23.05
C ASN A 348 0.79 -18.45 23.48
N ILE A 349 1.11 -19.70 23.85
CA ILE A 349 0.12 -20.67 24.38
C ILE A 349 -0.54 -20.15 25.66
N ARG A 350 0.22 -19.49 26.54
CA ARG A 350 -0.32 -18.93 27.79
C ARG A 350 -1.17 -17.68 27.52
N VAL A 351 -0.71 -16.79 26.66
CA VAL A 351 -1.44 -15.58 26.28
C VAL A 351 -2.73 -15.93 25.54
N GLN A 352 -2.70 -16.92 24.66
CA GLN A 352 -3.90 -17.40 23.96
C GLN A 352 -4.98 -17.85 24.95
N LYS A 353 -4.60 -18.59 26.00
CA LYS A 353 -5.54 -19.01 27.05
C LYS A 353 -6.14 -17.82 27.82
N LEU A 354 -5.34 -16.78 28.08
CA LEU A 354 -5.84 -15.56 28.72
C LEU A 354 -6.82 -14.82 27.81
N ILE A 355 -6.53 -14.71 26.52
CA ILE A 355 -7.41 -14.07 25.54
C ILE A 355 -8.71 -14.86 25.39
N ALA A 356 -8.63 -16.20 25.30
CA ALA A 356 -9.80 -17.06 25.21
C ALA A 356 -10.70 -17.00 26.46
N LYS A 357 -10.15 -16.78 27.66
CA LYS A 357 -10.89 -16.53 28.90
C LYS A 357 -11.89 -15.38 28.72
N TYR A 358 -11.56 -14.37 27.94
CA TYR A 358 -12.42 -13.22 27.63
C TYR A 358 -13.25 -13.39 26.37
N GLN A 359 -13.37 -14.61 25.84
CA GLN A 359 -14.13 -14.92 24.62
C GLN A 359 -13.63 -14.09 23.41
N ARG A 360 -12.31 -13.95 23.33
CA ARG A 360 -11.65 -13.29 22.19
C ARG A 360 -10.73 -14.27 21.46
N THR A 361 -10.53 -14.01 20.19
CA THR A 361 -9.61 -14.76 19.32
C THR A 361 -8.26 -14.04 19.28
N MET A 362 -7.20 -14.77 19.57
CA MET A 362 -5.85 -14.23 19.46
C MET A 362 -5.47 -14.06 17.99
N MET A 363 -4.92 -12.90 17.65
CA MET A 363 -4.32 -12.60 16.37
C MET A 363 -2.88 -12.16 16.58
N GLY A 364 -2.00 -12.38 15.61
CA GLY A 364 -0.63 -11.87 15.62
C GLY A 364 0.08 -12.05 14.29
N TRP A 365 1.25 -11.46 14.18
CA TRP A 365 2.12 -11.61 13.00
C TRP A 365 2.56 -13.06 12.81
N ASP A 366 3.02 -13.45 11.65
CA ASP A 366 3.23 -14.85 11.31
C ASP A 366 4.36 -15.55 12.10
N GLU A 367 5.13 -14.82 12.91
CA GLU A 367 6.05 -15.40 13.92
C GLU A 367 5.34 -16.11 15.06
N ILE A 368 4.07 -15.75 15.37
CA ILE A 368 3.32 -16.48 16.40
C ILE A 368 2.98 -17.91 16.00
N PHE A 369 3.03 -18.21 14.68
CA PHE A 369 2.57 -19.49 14.18
C PHE A 369 3.39 -20.66 14.71
N HIS A 370 2.69 -21.56 15.41
CA HIS A 370 3.23 -22.85 15.85
C HIS A 370 2.11 -23.91 15.85
N PRO A 371 2.39 -25.16 15.38
CA PRO A 371 1.36 -26.22 15.30
C PRO A 371 0.72 -26.62 16.62
N ALA A 372 1.30 -26.28 17.76
CA ALA A 372 0.75 -26.56 19.10
C ALA A 372 -0.32 -25.55 19.55
N LEU A 373 -0.48 -24.43 18.85
CA LEU A 373 -1.54 -23.46 19.15
C LEU A 373 -2.91 -23.99 18.67
N PRO A 374 -4.02 -23.58 19.32
CA PRO A 374 -5.36 -23.89 18.84
C PRO A 374 -5.61 -23.34 17.43
N LYS A 375 -6.52 -24.00 16.68
CA LYS A 375 -6.82 -23.63 15.29
C LYS A 375 -7.70 -22.37 15.14
N ASP A 376 -8.21 -21.85 16.23
CA ASP A 376 -9.07 -20.69 16.29
C ASP A 376 -8.33 -19.32 16.28
N ILE A 377 -6.96 -19.34 16.27
CA ILE A 377 -6.18 -18.12 16.12
C ILE A 377 -6.17 -17.63 14.68
N LEU A 378 -5.91 -16.32 14.48
CA LEU A 378 -5.71 -15.70 13.17
C LEU A 378 -4.26 -15.24 13.00
N VAL A 379 -3.64 -15.63 11.90
CA VAL A 379 -2.24 -15.29 11.61
C VAL A 379 -2.18 -14.23 10.50
N GLN A 380 -1.48 -13.13 10.76
CA GLN A 380 -1.24 -12.06 9.80
C GLN A 380 0.15 -12.22 9.18
N SER A 381 0.20 -12.50 7.87
CA SER A 381 1.45 -12.79 7.17
C SER A 381 2.05 -11.55 6.53
N TRP A 382 3.27 -11.18 6.93
CA TRP A 382 4.06 -10.12 6.33
C TRP A 382 5.35 -10.64 5.65
N ARG A 383 5.74 -11.88 5.93
CA ARG A 383 6.97 -12.52 5.42
C ARG A 383 6.79 -13.26 4.09
N GLY A 384 5.68 -13.07 3.42
CA GLY A 384 5.43 -13.60 2.08
C GLY A 384 4.24 -14.56 1.98
N HIS A 385 3.80 -14.79 0.75
CA HIS A 385 2.73 -15.73 0.44
C HIS A 385 3.05 -17.17 0.88
N ASP A 386 4.31 -17.56 0.90
CA ASP A 386 4.70 -18.92 1.35
C ASP A 386 4.50 -19.11 2.85
N SER A 387 4.71 -18.06 3.65
CA SER A 387 4.35 -18.05 5.07
C SER A 387 2.85 -18.24 5.26
N LEU A 388 2.02 -17.42 4.59
CA LEU A 388 0.57 -17.54 4.62
C LEU A 388 0.08 -18.91 4.16
N ASN A 389 0.66 -19.46 3.09
CA ASN A 389 0.33 -20.80 2.59
C ASN A 389 0.68 -21.89 3.61
N THR A 390 1.79 -21.77 4.34
CA THR A 390 2.20 -22.71 5.39
C THR A 390 1.18 -22.71 6.53
N VAL A 391 0.76 -21.54 6.97
CA VAL A 391 -0.29 -21.35 7.97
C VAL A 391 -1.61 -22.01 7.53
N ALA A 392 -2.08 -21.73 6.32
CA ALA A 392 -3.32 -22.29 5.79
C ALA A 392 -3.24 -23.81 5.59
N LYS A 393 -2.12 -24.36 5.10
CA LYS A 393 -1.89 -25.82 4.99
C LYS A 393 -1.94 -26.51 6.35
N ALA A 394 -1.51 -25.84 7.39
CA ALA A 394 -1.61 -26.34 8.75
C ALA A 394 -3.03 -26.20 9.36
N GLY A 395 -4.00 -25.66 8.61
CA GLY A 395 -5.40 -25.53 9.01
C GLY A 395 -5.72 -24.32 9.87
N TYR A 396 -4.90 -23.26 9.78
CA TYR A 396 -5.15 -21.98 10.47
C TYR A 396 -5.66 -20.94 9.49
N ALA A 397 -6.54 -20.05 9.97
CA ALA A 397 -6.95 -18.88 9.21
C ALA A 397 -5.81 -17.84 9.13
N GLY A 398 -5.73 -17.14 8.01
CA GLY A 398 -4.73 -16.12 7.79
C GLY A 398 -5.19 -14.96 6.92
N ILE A 399 -4.47 -13.83 7.05
CA ILE A 399 -4.59 -12.66 6.17
C ILE A 399 -3.22 -12.26 5.64
N LEU A 400 -3.22 -11.64 4.45
CA LEU A 400 -2.00 -11.16 3.80
C LEU A 400 -1.76 -9.68 4.07
N SER A 401 -0.58 -9.33 4.58
CA SER A 401 -0.08 -7.94 4.59
C SER A 401 1.15 -7.76 3.69
N THR A 402 1.84 -8.85 3.37
CA THR A 402 2.96 -8.82 2.41
C THR A 402 2.54 -8.13 1.10
N GLY A 403 3.34 -7.16 0.66
CA GLY A 403 3.07 -6.40 -0.57
C GLY A 403 1.96 -5.35 -0.43
N PHE A 404 1.40 -5.15 0.77
CA PHE A 404 0.42 -4.11 1.07
C PHE A 404 0.94 -3.07 2.07
N TYR A 405 2.26 -2.97 2.24
CA TYR A 405 2.92 -1.94 3.02
C TYR A 405 2.92 -0.62 2.25
N ILE A 406 2.11 0.34 2.68
CA ILE A 406 1.91 1.63 2.01
C ILE A 406 2.70 2.80 2.62
N ASP A 407 3.42 2.57 3.71
CA ASP A 407 4.51 3.42 4.19
C ASP A 407 5.68 3.41 3.19
N GLN A 408 5.90 2.29 2.51
CA GLN A 408 6.92 2.14 1.48
C GLN A 408 6.44 2.75 0.14
N PRO A 409 7.36 3.35 -0.65
CA PRO A 409 7.04 3.95 -1.93
C PRO A 409 6.91 2.90 -3.04
N GLN A 410 5.93 2.00 -2.88
CA GLN A 410 5.59 1.00 -3.90
C GLN A 410 4.51 1.52 -4.85
N TYR A 411 4.64 1.19 -6.13
CA TYR A 411 3.71 1.63 -7.16
C TYR A 411 2.32 1.02 -7.01
N SER A 412 1.30 1.76 -7.38
CA SER A 412 -0.08 1.28 -7.40
C SER A 412 -0.23 0.00 -8.22
N SER A 413 0.45 -0.12 -9.35
CA SER A 413 0.45 -1.32 -10.19
C SER A 413 1.03 -2.55 -9.48
N PHE A 414 2.00 -2.39 -8.58
CA PHE A 414 2.52 -3.47 -7.75
C PHE A 414 1.45 -3.96 -6.77
N HIS A 415 0.83 -3.07 -6.01
CA HIS A 415 -0.27 -3.42 -5.10
C HIS A 415 -1.43 -4.07 -5.84
N TYR A 416 -1.70 -3.64 -7.08
CA TYR A 416 -2.77 -4.19 -7.90
C TYR A 416 -2.51 -5.62 -8.38
N ARG A 417 -1.25 -6.01 -8.59
CA ARG A 417 -0.86 -7.39 -8.90
C ARG A 417 -0.78 -8.29 -7.68
N ASN A 418 -0.67 -7.71 -6.48
CA ASN A 418 -0.53 -8.46 -5.25
C ASN A 418 -1.90 -9.03 -4.80
N ASP A 419 -2.06 -10.33 -4.83
CA ASP A 419 -3.32 -11.02 -4.53
C ASP A 419 -3.14 -11.98 -3.36
N PRO A 420 -4.04 -12.00 -2.34
CA PRO A 420 -3.95 -12.96 -1.23
C PRO A 420 -4.00 -14.44 -1.68
N LEU A 421 -4.61 -14.72 -2.83
CA LEU A 421 -4.69 -16.04 -3.46
C LEU A 421 -4.15 -15.99 -4.88
N PRO A 422 -2.83 -15.76 -5.08
CA PRO A 422 -2.27 -15.65 -6.41
C PRO A 422 -2.35 -16.99 -7.16
N GLU A 423 -2.61 -16.92 -8.47
CA GLU A 423 -2.38 -18.07 -9.35
C GLU A 423 -0.87 -18.33 -9.39
N LYS A 424 -0.46 -19.48 -8.84
CA LYS A 424 0.95 -19.87 -8.91
C LYS A 424 1.22 -20.56 -10.25
N PRO A 425 2.12 -20.04 -11.09
CA PRO A 425 2.55 -20.73 -12.28
C PRO A 425 3.21 -22.06 -11.90
N GLN A 426 2.91 -23.12 -12.65
CA GLN A 426 3.49 -24.44 -12.38
C GLN A 426 4.97 -24.45 -12.77
N ILE A 427 5.82 -24.84 -11.83
CA ILE A 427 7.24 -25.06 -12.07
C ILE A 427 7.41 -26.50 -12.54
N ASN A 428 7.93 -26.65 -13.76
CA ASN A 428 8.19 -27.96 -14.35
C ASN A 428 9.62 -28.43 -14.02
N LEU A 429 9.74 -29.17 -12.92
CA LEU A 429 11.03 -29.70 -12.45
C LEU A 429 11.62 -30.80 -13.34
N THR A 430 10.85 -31.33 -14.31
CA THR A 430 11.35 -32.35 -15.24
C THR A 430 12.15 -31.77 -16.42
N GLN A 431 12.09 -30.44 -16.60
CA GLN A 431 12.86 -29.77 -17.64
C GLN A 431 14.38 -29.85 -17.37
N PRO A 432 15.20 -29.89 -18.41
CA PRO A 432 16.65 -29.96 -18.24
C PRO A 432 17.18 -28.69 -17.60
N ARG A 433 18.06 -28.84 -16.62
CA ARG A 433 18.75 -27.72 -15.99
C ARG A 433 19.85 -27.22 -16.93
N VAL A 434 19.71 -26.01 -17.42
CA VAL A 434 20.62 -25.40 -18.39
C VAL A 434 21.85 -24.82 -17.68
N MET A 435 21.61 -24.01 -16.63
CA MET A 435 22.67 -23.40 -15.84
C MET A 435 22.14 -22.92 -14.48
N SER A 436 23.07 -22.72 -13.54
CA SER A 436 22.86 -22.00 -12.29
C SER A 436 23.88 -20.87 -12.16
N LEU A 437 23.44 -19.72 -11.65
CA LEU A 437 24.25 -18.52 -11.52
C LEU A 437 24.07 -17.93 -10.12
N ALA A 438 25.13 -18.02 -9.31
CA ALA A 438 25.17 -17.42 -8.00
C ALA A 438 25.53 -15.94 -8.07
N PHE A 439 24.86 -15.11 -7.29
CA PHE A 439 25.10 -13.68 -7.24
C PHE A 439 24.95 -13.11 -5.83
N THR A 440 25.56 -11.94 -5.61
CA THR A 440 25.44 -11.19 -4.35
C THR A 440 25.02 -9.75 -4.61
N VAL A 441 24.18 -9.22 -3.68
CA VAL A 441 23.76 -7.81 -3.67
C VAL A 441 24.19 -7.21 -2.33
N PRO A 442 25.09 -6.24 -2.29
CA PRO A 442 25.50 -5.58 -1.05
C PRO A 442 24.31 -4.80 -0.45
N ARG A 443 24.19 -4.83 0.88
CA ARG A 443 23.19 -4.05 1.60
C ARG A 443 23.82 -2.76 2.16
N LEU A 444 22.99 -1.75 2.36
CA LEU A 444 23.38 -0.54 3.08
C LEU A 444 23.60 -0.80 4.58
N LYS A 445 22.90 -1.80 5.14
CA LYS A 445 23.03 -2.26 6.52
C LYS A 445 22.84 -3.78 6.57
N GLY A 446 23.69 -4.48 7.32
CA GLY A 446 23.66 -5.94 7.46
C GLY A 446 24.48 -6.70 6.42
N SER A 447 24.34 -8.04 6.39
CA SER A 447 25.01 -8.92 5.42
C SER A 447 24.46 -8.74 4.02
N ALA A 448 25.28 -9.00 3.01
CA ALA A 448 24.84 -9.01 1.62
C ALA A 448 23.69 -10.02 1.40
N ILE A 449 22.83 -9.73 0.43
CA ILE A 449 21.83 -10.69 -0.04
C ILE A 449 22.53 -11.67 -0.97
N GLU A 450 22.45 -12.96 -0.64
CA GLU A 450 22.89 -14.02 -1.52
C GLU A 450 21.72 -14.52 -2.38
N GLY A 451 21.96 -14.72 -3.65
CA GLY A 451 20.97 -15.17 -4.58
C GLY A 451 21.51 -16.23 -5.55
N GLU A 452 20.60 -17.02 -6.07
CA GLU A 452 20.86 -18.00 -7.10
C GLU A 452 19.79 -17.90 -8.19
N LEU A 453 20.21 -17.79 -9.46
CA LEU A 453 19.33 -17.89 -10.62
C LEU A 453 19.51 -19.26 -11.22
N VAL A 454 18.43 -20.00 -11.46
CA VAL A 454 18.43 -21.34 -12.08
C VAL A 454 17.61 -21.32 -13.34
N VAL A 455 18.19 -21.76 -14.46
CA VAL A 455 17.50 -21.90 -15.74
C VAL A 455 17.11 -23.37 -15.93
N LEU A 456 15.81 -23.63 -16.06
CA LEU A 456 15.18 -24.93 -16.30
C LEU A 456 14.46 -24.89 -17.64
N GLY A 457 15.10 -25.36 -18.71
CA GLY A 457 14.52 -25.22 -20.04
C GLY A 457 14.16 -23.78 -20.37
N GLU A 458 12.88 -23.52 -20.57
CA GLU A 458 12.35 -22.16 -20.81
C GLU A 458 12.01 -21.38 -19.52
N GLN A 459 12.03 -22.06 -18.36
CA GLN A 459 11.69 -21.43 -17.09
C GLN A 459 12.95 -20.94 -16.37
N VAL A 460 12.84 -19.76 -15.76
CA VAL A 460 13.91 -19.16 -14.95
C VAL A 460 13.41 -18.96 -13.53
N LEU A 461 14.20 -19.39 -12.58
CA LEU A 461 13.90 -19.30 -11.16
C LEU A 461 14.96 -18.45 -10.46
N ILE A 462 14.54 -17.62 -9.50
CA ILE A 462 15.45 -16.93 -8.58
C ILE A 462 15.16 -17.37 -7.15
N LYS A 463 16.23 -17.60 -6.41
CA LYS A 463 16.26 -17.81 -4.97
C LYS A 463 16.98 -16.62 -4.33
N LEU A 464 16.42 -16.07 -3.24
CA LEU A 464 17.01 -14.99 -2.45
C LEU A 464 17.00 -15.39 -0.97
N ASN A 465 18.15 -15.50 -0.34
CA ASN A 465 18.33 -15.79 1.11
C ASN A 465 17.41 -16.87 1.71
N SER A 466 16.81 -17.72 0.88
CA SER A 466 15.86 -18.77 1.28
C SER A 466 16.12 -20.05 0.51
N ASN A 467 15.47 -21.14 0.90
CA ASN A 467 15.52 -22.41 0.15
C ASN A 467 14.44 -22.52 -0.94
N LEU A 468 13.62 -21.48 -1.12
CA LEU A 468 12.52 -21.47 -2.08
C LEU A 468 12.96 -20.77 -3.37
N HIS A 469 12.60 -21.36 -4.51
CA HIS A 469 12.80 -20.78 -5.83
C HIS A 469 11.48 -20.24 -6.37
N GLN A 470 11.51 -19.02 -6.92
CA GLN A 470 10.36 -18.35 -7.51
C GLN A 470 10.59 -18.12 -8.99
N LEU A 471 9.53 -18.29 -9.81
CA LEU A 471 9.57 -18.00 -11.22
C LEU A 471 9.75 -16.50 -11.47
N VAL A 472 10.60 -16.20 -12.47
CA VAL A 472 10.81 -14.84 -12.96
C VAL A 472 10.48 -14.76 -14.44
N LYS A 473 10.08 -13.56 -14.88
CA LYS A 473 9.95 -13.24 -16.32
C LYS A 473 11.27 -12.72 -16.83
N THR A 474 11.67 -13.13 -18.03
CA THR A 474 12.89 -12.67 -18.69
C THR A 474 12.58 -11.92 -19.97
N ASP A 475 13.44 -10.96 -20.33
CA ASP A 475 13.32 -10.17 -21.56
C ASP A 475 13.56 -10.99 -22.83
N LYS A 476 14.26 -12.13 -22.68
CA LYS A 476 14.56 -13.08 -23.77
C LYS A 476 14.85 -14.47 -23.21
N PRO A 477 14.79 -15.52 -24.03
CA PRO A 477 15.22 -16.87 -23.65
C PRO A 477 16.67 -16.87 -23.18
N ILE A 478 16.97 -17.60 -22.09
CA ILE A 478 18.31 -17.69 -21.53
C ILE A 478 18.93 -19.03 -21.89
N THR A 479 20.07 -18.96 -22.55
CA THR A 479 20.92 -20.10 -22.89
C THR A 479 22.29 -19.95 -22.23
N ARG A 480 23.18 -20.95 -22.41
CA ARG A 480 24.58 -20.84 -21.92
C ARG A 480 25.36 -19.73 -22.62
N GLU A 481 24.99 -19.35 -23.83
CA GLU A 481 25.60 -18.29 -24.64
C GLU A 481 25.04 -16.90 -24.32
N THR A 482 23.89 -16.83 -23.64
CA THR A 482 23.25 -15.53 -23.27
C THR A 482 24.11 -14.79 -22.26
N LEU A 483 24.77 -13.72 -22.69
CA LEU A 483 25.69 -12.94 -21.85
C LEU A 483 25.03 -11.83 -21.04
N GLN A 484 23.94 -11.24 -21.59
CA GLN A 484 23.20 -10.15 -20.93
C GLN A 484 21.71 -10.43 -21.01
N PHE A 485 21.01 -10.24 -19.90
CA PHE A 485 19.55 -10.40 -19.84
C PHE A 485 18.98 -9.69 -18.62
N ILE A 486 17.67 -9.48 -18.65
CA ILE A 486 16.88 -8.90 -17.57
C ILE A 486 15.89 -9.95 -17.05
N ALA A 487 15.78 -10.08 -15.73
CA ALA A 487 14.78 -10.91 -15.07
C ALA A 487 13.94 -10.06 -14.11
N THR A 488 12.62 -10.26 -14.09
CA THR A 488 11.69 -9.48 -13.27
C THR A 488 10.78 -10.35 -12.44
N MET A 489 10.49 -9.93 -11.21
CA MET A 489 9.51 -10.56 -10.32
C MET A 489 8.93 -9.55 -9.35
N ASP A 490 7.76 -9.85 -8.80
CA ASP A 490 7.26 -9.16 -7.60
C ASP A 490 7.72 -9.91 -6.34
N SER A 491 8.13 -9.17 -5.32
CA SER A 491 8.60 -9.70 -4.03
C SER A 491 7.92 -8.98 -2.87
N TRP A 492 8.20 -9.42 -1.65
CA TRP A 492 7.75 -8.70 -0.46
C TRP A 492 8.35 -7.29 -0.34
N MET A 493 9.52 -7.04 -0.95
CA MET A 493 10.16 -5.72 -1.02
C MET A 493 9.61 -4.83 -2.15
N GLY A 494 8.67 -5.31 -2.94
CA GLY A 494 8.17 -4.64 -4.14
C GLY A 494 8.61 -5.32 -5.44
N PRO A 495 8.43 -4.65 -6.57
CA PRO A 495 8.89 -5.16 -7.86
C PRO A 495 10.42 -5.17 -7.91
N LEU A 496 10.98 -6.31 -8.31
CA LEU A 496 12.41 -6.51 -8.52
C LEU A 496 12.71 -6.66 -10.01
N GLN A 497 13.75 -5.98 -10.47
CA GLN A 497 14.32 -6.17 -11.79
C GLN A 497 15.81 -6.43 -11.67
N PHE A 498 16.25 -7.58 -12.13
CA PHE A 498 17.65 -8.00 -12.15
C PHE A 498 18.22 -7.79 -13.54
N GLU A 499 19.34 -7.10 -13.63
CA GLU A 499 20.14 -6.95 -14.83
C GLU A 499 21.40 -7.79 -14.67
N PHE A 500 21.62 -8.80 -15.50
CA PHE A 500 22.81 -9.64 -15.48
C PHE A 500 23.70 -9.36 -16.67
N ASN A 501 24.99 -9.15 -16.44
CA ASN A 501 26.04 -9.05 -17.47
C ASN A 501 27.18 -10.01 -17.14
N ARG A 502 27.18 -11.16 -17.78
CA ARG A 502 28.17 -12.23 -17.58
C ARG A 502 29.52 -11.92 -18.19
N THR A 503 29.61 -10.98 -19.14
CA THR A 503 30.89 -10.58 -19.74
C THR A 503 31.81 -9.91 -18.71
N ILE A 504 31.23 -9.16 -17.76
CA ILE A 504 31.99 -8.42 -16.75
C ILE A 504 31.68 -8.92 -15.33
N ASN A 505 31.01 -10.06 -15.19
CA ASN A 505 30.57 -10.67 -13.93
C ASN A 505 29.88 -9.70 -12.98
N SER A 506 29.08 -8.80 -13.51
CA SER A 506 28.36 -7.80 -12.72
C SER A 506 26.96 -7.54 -13.26
N GLY A 507 26.19 -6.76 -12.53
CA GLY A 507 24.86 -6.39 -12.91
C GLY A 507 24.27 -5.36 -11.95
N ALA A 508 22.96 -5.33 -11.89
CA ALA A 508 22.23 -4.52 -10.94
C ALA A 508 20.91 -5.17 -10.56
N ILE A 509 20.40 -4.79 -9.40
CA ILE A 509 19.02 -5.04 -8.99
C ILE A 509 18.31 -3.71 -8.76
N MET A 510 17.15 -3.55 -9.39
CA MET A 510 16.20 -2.50 -9.05
C MET A 510 15.26 -3.03 -7.97
N ILE A 511 15.15 -2.32 -6.87
CA ILE A 511 14.16 -2.57 -5.81
C ILE A 511 13.24 -1.35 -5.80
N GLY A 512 12.01 -1.51 -6.29
CA GLY A 512 11.16 -0.37 -6.57
C GLY A 512 11.83 0.57 -7.59
N ASN A 513 12.16 1.79 -7.17
CA ASN A 513 12.84 2.81 -7.98
C ASN A 513 14.34 2.99 -7.68
N SER A 514 14.91 2.17 -6.80
CA SER A 514 16.32 2.30 -6.37
C SER A 514 17.17 1.17 -6.97
N ARG A 515 18.29 1.55 -7.60
CA ARG A 515 19.19 0.64 -8.30
C ARG A 515 20.44 0.34 -7.47
N TYR A 516 20.65 -0.94 -7.14
CA TYR A 516 21.79 -1.44 -6.35
C TYR A 516 22.72 -2.27 -7.24
N PRO A 517 24.04 -2.25 -6.98
CA PRO A 517 24.99 -3.10 -7.70
C PRO A 517 24.75 -4.59 -7.38
N LEU A 518 25.01 -5.46 -8.36
CA LEU A 518 24.96 -6.91 -8.24
C LEU A 518 26.26 -7.49 -8.77
N THR A 519 26.84 -8.45 -8.04
CA THR A 519 28.06 -9.18 -8.46
C THR A 519 27.72 -10.63 -8.74
N ILE A 520 28.13 -11.15 -9.89
CA ILE A 520 28.00 -12.56 -10.25
C ILE A 520 29.21 -13.30 -9.68
N ALA A 521 28.97 -14.26 -8.78
CA ALA A 521 30.03 -14.97 -8.06
C ALA A 521 30.55 -16.20 -8.82
N SER A 522 29.64 -17.04 -9.36
CA SER A 522 30.01 -18.26 -10.04
C SER A 522 28.89 -18.77 -10.94
N ILE A 523 29.28 -19.61 -11.93
CA ILE A 523 28.38 -20.42 -12.73
C ILE A 523 28.66 -21.86 -12.37
N SER A 524 27.68 -22.59 -11.87
CA SER A 524 27.85 -23.97 -11.41
C SER A 524 26.77 -24.90 -11.96
N ASN A 525 26.94 -26.19 -11.73
CA ASN A 525 25.87 -27.14 -11.93
C ASN A 525 24.77 -26.88 -10.86
N PRO A 526 23.50 -26.85 -11.26
CA PRO A 526 22.44 -26.42 -10.40
C PRO A 526 22.22 -27.34 -9.19
N ALA A 527 22.12 -26.74 -7.99
CA ALA A 527 21.66 -27.40 -6.79
C ALA A 527 20.20 -27.90 -6.92
N PRO A 528 19.72 -28.80 -6.05
CA PRO A 528 18.31 -29.16 -6.01
C PRO A 528 17.42 -27.92 -5.87
N VAL A 529 16.34 -27.88 -6.67
CA VAL A 529 15.36 -26.80 -6.64
C VAL A 529 14.23 -27.20 -5.70
N ASN A 530 14.02 -26.42 -4.66
CA ASN A 530 12.90 -26.58 -3.75
C ASN A 530 11.78 -25.63 -4.15
N VAL A 531 10.59 -26.15 -4.34
CA VAL A 531 9.40 -25.38 -4.73
C VAL A 531 8.32 -25.61 -3.68
N SER A 532 7.72 -24.53 -3.16
CA SER A 532 6.57 -24.68 -2.31
C SER A 532 5.36 -25.15 -3.12
N ALA A 533 4.71 -26.23 -2.65
CA ALA A 533 3.48 -26.70 -3.26
C ALA A 533 2.40 -25.61 -3.24
N SER A 534 1.57 -25.53 -4.29
CA SER A 534 0.41 -24.65 -4.32
C SER A 534 -0.55 -24.97 -3.17
N LEU A 535 -1.29 -23.96 -2.73
CA LEU A 535 -2.36 -24.13 -1.76
C LEU A 535 -3.51 -24.92 -2.39
N SER A 536 -4.04 -25.93 -1.68
CA SER A 536 -5.21 -26.66 -2.16
C SER A 536 -6.45 -25.75 -2.15
N ARG A 537 -7.44 -26.05 -3.00
CA ARG A 537 -8.69 -25.28 -3.03
C ARG A 537 -9.42 -25.31 -1.69
N ASP A 538 -9.35 -26.42 -0.96
CA ASP A 538 -9.99 -26.56 0.35
C ASP A 538 -9.42 -25.57 1.39
N ASN A 539 -8.14 -25.22 1.25
CA ASN A 539 -7.47 -24.28 2.15
C ASN A 539 -7.68 -22.81 1.74
N HIS A 540 -8.25 -22.53 0.55
CA HIS A 540 -8.52 -21.15 0.12
C HIS A 540 -9.49 -20.43 1.08
N ALA A 541 -10.46 -21.16 1.66
CA ALA A 541 -11.39 -20.59 2.63
C ALA A 541 -10.72 -20.11 3.94
N LEU A 542 -9.52 -20.57 4.23
CA LEU A 542 -8.74 -20.13 5.39
C LEU A 542 -8.03 -18.78 5.14
N ILE A 543 -7.94 -18.33 3.89
CA ILE A 543 -7.40 -17.01 3.57
C ILE A 543 -8.55 -16.01 3.58
N LEU A 544 -8.66 -15.25 4.67
CA LEU A 544 -9.79 -14.34 4.90
C LEU A 544 -9.69 -13.04 4.09
N GLY A 545 -8.52 -12.73 3.57
CA GLY A 545 -8.27 -11.52 2.77
C GLY A 545 -6.91 -10.91 3.02
N GLY A 546 -6.87 -9.60 3.16
CA GLY A 546 -5.63 -8.88 3.38
C GLY A 546 -5.81 -7.54 4.10
N GLU A 547 -4.66 -6.96 4.46
CA GLU A 547 -4.61 -5.72 5.21
C GLU A 547 -3.44 -4.86 4.76
N ALA A 548 -3.75 -3.62 4.35
CA ALA A 548 -2.73 -2.62 4.13
C ALA A 548 -2.14 -2.16 5.47
N THR A 549 -0.85 -1.86 5.49
CA THR A 549 -0.18 -1.37 6.70
C THR A 549 0.45 -0.01 6.42
N ILE A 550 0.24 0.95 7.32
CA ILE A 550 0.93 2.23 7.34
C ILE A 550 1.70 2.37 8.65
N TRP A 551 2.99 2.00 8.60
CA TRP A 551 3.92 2.24 9.70
C TRP A 551 4.33 3.71 9.72
N SER A 552 4.49 4.28 10.90
CA SER A 552 4.59 5.73 11.04
C SER A 552 5.98 6.25 11.41
N GLU A 553 7.04 5.49 11.17
CA GLU A 553 8.42 5.95 11.40
C GLU A 553 8.76 7.21 10.60
N MET A 554 8.26 7.29 9.36
CA MET A 554 8.46 8.43 8.47
C MET A 554 7.13 9.06 8.04
N VAL A 555 6.09 8.89 8.87
CA VAL A 555 4.74 9.36 8.60
C VAL A 555 4.18 10.05 9.83
N THR A 556 3.74 11.30 9.68
CA THR A 556 3.04 12.08 10.70
C THR A 556 1.63 12.41 10.23
N GLU A 557 0.81 13.01 11.08
CA GLU A 557 -0.52 13.51 10.69
C GLU A 557 -0.47 14.48 9.49
N HIS A 558 0.68 15.10 9.22
CA HIS A 558 0.85 16.11 8.17
C HIS A 558 1.12 15.53 6.78
N ASN A 559 1.54 14.28 6.67
CA ASN A 559 1.79 13.60 5.40
C ASN A 559 1.11 12.22 5.28
N LEU A 560 0.32 11.80 6.28
CA LEU A 560 -0.36 10.51 6.31
C LEU A 560 -1.23 10.29 5.07
N ASP A 561 -2.07 11.27 4.73
CA ASP A 561 -2.96 11.14 3.58
C ASP A 561 -2.18 11.04 2.26
N VAL A 562 -1.03 11.71 2.13
CA VAL A 562 -0.15 11.61 0.95
C VAL A 562 0.38 10.18 0.77
N ARG A 563 0.62 9.46 1.88
CA ARG A 563 1.11 8.08 1.85
C ARG A 563 0.00 7.07 1.57
N ILE A 564 -1.19 7.27 2.13
CA ILE A 564 -2.31 6.33 2.01
C ILE A 564 -3.04 6.52 0.68
N TRP A 565 -3.41 7.76 0.33
CA TRP A 565 -4.34 8.04 -0.76
C TRP A 565 -3.66 8.60 -2.02
N PRO A 566 -4.16 8.19 -3.20
CA PRO A 566 -5.31 7.31 -3.46
C PRO A 566 -4.97 5.81 -3.47
N ARG A 567 -3.70 5.39 -3.27
CA ARG A 567 -3.23 4.01 -3.42
C ARG A 567 -4.04 2.96 -2.66
N LEU A 568 -4.58 3.31 -1.50
CA LEU A 568 -5.39 2.37 -0.72
C LEU A 568 -6.66 1.91 -1.46
N PHE A 569 -7.20 2.71 -2.39
CA PHE A 569 -8.30 2.26 -3.26
C PHE A 569 -7.88 1.09 -4.16
N VAL A 570 -6.62 1.05 -4.58
CA VAL A 570 -6.08 -0.04 -5.40
C VAL A 570 -6.06 -1.36 -4.62
N ILE A 571 -5.59 -1.32 -3.37
CA ILE A 571 -5.58 -2.48 -2.47
C ILE A 571 -7.02 -2.90 -2.14
N ALA A 572 -7.89 -1.93 -1.87
CA ALA A 572 -9.30 -2.18 -1.61
C ALA A 572 -9.97 -2.89 -2.80
N GLU A 573 -9.68 -2.48 -4.04
CA GLU A 573 -10.17 -3.15 -5.25
C GLU A 573 -9.62 -4.58 -5.36
N ARG A 574 -8.35 -4.81 -5.04
CA ARG A 574 -7.77 -6.16 -5.05
C ARG A 574 -8.46 -7.09 -4.06
N LEU A 575 -8.88 -6.57 -2.91
CA LEU A 575 -9.55 -7.35 -1.86
C LEU A 575 -11.07 -7.48 -2.09
N TRP A 576 -11.68 -6.53 -2.77
CA TRP A 576 -13.13 -6.52 -3.05
C TRP A 576 -13.49 -7.22 -4.34
N SER A 577 -12.83 -6.85 -5.44
CA SER A 577 -13.24 -7.19 -6.81
C SER A 577 -12.75 -8.58 -7.26
N ALA A 578 -13.23 -9.03 -8.40
CA ALA A 578 -12.82 -10.31 -8.98
C ALA A 578 -11.32 -10.35 -9.29
N GLN A 579 -10.69 -11.51 -9.14
CA GLN A 579 -9.27 -11.73 -9.39
C GLN A 579 -8.85 -11.37 -10.82
N SER A 580 -9.75 -11.53 -11.77
CA SER A 580 -9.52 -11.26 -13.20
C SER A 580 -9.30 -9.79 -13.56
N PHE A 581 -9.60 -8.84 -12.64
CA PHE A 581 -9.26 -7.43 -12.86
C PHE A 581 -7.75 -7.22 -12.68
N THR A 582 -6.99 -7.23 -13.77
CA THR A 582 -5.53 -7.14 -13.78
C THR A 582 -4.97 -6.04 -14.69
N ASP A 583 -5.83 -5.34 -15.42
CA ASP A 583 -5.43 -4.25 -16.32
C ASP A 583 -5.02 -3.01 -15.51
N SER A 584 -3.71 -2.79 -15.44
CA SER A 584 -3.12 -1.65 -14.70
C SER A 584 -3.42 -0.32 -15.35
N ASP A 585 -3.54 -0.21 -16.67
CA ASP A 585 -3.80 1.05 -17.36
C ASP A 585 -5.23 1.50 -17.09
N ALA A 586 -6.19 0.60 -17.21
CA ALA A 586 -7.57 0.87 -16.82
C ALA A 586 -7.70 1.22 -15.32
N MET A 587 -6.92 0.58 -14.45
CA MET A 587 -6.84 0.90 -13.02
C MET A 587 -6.35 2.33 -12.81
N TYR A 588 -5.26 2.76 -13.45
CA TYR A 588 -4.73 4.12 -13.29
C TYR A 588 -5.72 5.20 -13.75
N LEU A 589 -6.45 4.97 -14.84
CA LEU A 589 -7.49 5.91 -15.28
C LEU A 589 -8.60 6.09 -14.24
N ARG A 590 -9.04 5.01 -13.59
CA ARG A 590 -10.00 5.08 -12.49
C ARG A 590 -9.40 5.72 -11.24
N LEU A 591 -8.13 5.44 -10.96
CA LEU A 591 -7.42 5.98 -9.79
C LEU A 591 -7.28 7.51 -9.85
N GLU A 592 -7.08 8.08 -11.03
CA GLU A 592 -7.07 9.54 -11.21
C GLU A 592 -8.42 10.16 -10.88
N HIS A 593 -9.50 9.55 -11.38
CA HIS A 593 -10.86 9.99 -11.05
C HIS A 593 -11.17 9.89 -9.57
N ILE A 594 -10.84 8.74 -8.94
CA ILE A 594 -11.11 8.50 -7.52
C ILE A 594 -10.24 9.39 -6.60
N SER A 595 -9.04 9.77 -7.04
CA SER A 595 -8.20 10.74 -6.33
C SER A 595 -8.89 12.10 -6.20
N ASP A 596 -9.50 12.58 -7.28
CA ASP A 596 -10.26 13.83 -7.28
C ASP A 596 -11.54 13.73 -6.44
N PHE A 597 -12.28 12.63 -6.59
CA PHE A 597 -13.48 12.35 -5.83
C PHE A 597 -13.18 12.29 -4.33
N SER A 598 -12.18 11.52 -3.93
CA SER A 598 -11.82 11.34 -2.53
C SER A 598 -11.35 12.64 -1.87
N HIS A 599 -10.64 13.48 -2.62
CA HIS A 599 -10.25 14.79 -2.14
C HIS A 599 -11.44 15.75 -1.99
N ARG A 600 -12.24 15.93 -3.05
CA ARG A 600 -13.32 16.93 -3.07
C ARG A 600 -14.55 16.50 -2.29
N VAL A 601 -14.93 15.23 -2.39
CA VAL A 601 -16.19 14.72 -1.84
C VAL A 601 -15.99 14.13 -0.46
N ILE A 602 -15.07 13.18 -0.29
CA ILE A 602 -14.83 12.54 1.01
C ILE A 602 -14.10 13.49 1.97
N GLY A 603 -13.21 14.34 1.45
CA GLY A 603 -12.45 15.30 2.26
C GLY A 603 -11.07 14.78 2.68
N LEU A 604 -10.53 13.80 1.94
CA LEU A 604 -9.16 13.32 2.14
C LEU A 604 -8.16 14.42 1.77
N LYS A 605 -7.07 14.49 2.52
CA LYS A 605 -6.17 15.65 2.50
C LYS A 605 -4.89 15.46 1.68
N HIS A 606 -4.75 14.37 0.91
CA HIS A 606 -3.49 14.07 0.20
C HIS A 606 -3.01 15.24 -0.68
N LYS A 607 -3.88 15.89 -1.45
CA LYS A 607 -3.52 17.07 -2.26
C LYS A 607 -3.24 18.31 -1.39
N VAL A 608 -3.99 18.50 -0.31
CA VAL A 608 -3.81 19.62 0.61
C VAL A 608 -2.52 19.49 1.39
N GLN A 609 -2.24 18.31 1.96
CA GLN A 609 -1.03 18.04 2.72
C GLN A 609 0.23 18.24 1.86
N GLN A 610 0.23 17.72 0.62
CA GLN A 610 1.32 17.95 -0.32
C GLN A 610 1.55 19.45 -0.57
N ARG A 611 0.49 20.18 -0.89
CA ARG A 611 0.60 21.62 -1.16
C ARG A 611 1.05 22.43 0.04
N LEU A 612 0.51 22.13 1.23
CA LEU A 612 0.90 22.80 2.48
C LEU A 612 2.37 22.47 2.83
N GLY A 613 2.78 21.21 2.68
CA GLY A 613 4.15 20.79 2.88
C GLY A 613 5.12 21.53 1.96
N PHE A 614 4.83 21.59 0.66
CA PHE A 614 5.68 22.36 -0.27
C PHE A 614 5.71 23.85 0.06
N ASN A 615 4.57 24.44 0.43
CA ASN A 615 4.53 25.86 0.80
C ASN A 615 5.34 26.16 2.08
N SER A 616 5.43 25.22 3.02
CA SER A 616 6.22 25.39 4.25
C SER A 616 7.73 25.41 4.01
N LEU A 617 8.20 24.87 2.86
CA LEU A 617 9.62 24.87 2.48
C LEU A 617 10.06 26.16 1.79
N ILE A 618 9.12 27.01 1.40
CA ILE A 618 9.40 28.25 0.68
C ILE A 618 9.68 29.37 1.68
N SER A 619 10.83 30.04 1.52
CA SER A 619 11.23 31.13 2.40
C SER A 619 10.15 32.21 2.51
N THR A 620 9.90 32.64 3.74
CA THR A 620 8.97 33.73 4.04
C THR A 620 9.47 35.11 3.61
N THR A 621 10.76 35.24 3.27
CA THR A 621 11.39 36.50 2.80
C THR A 621 11.09 36.79 1.34
N LEU A 622 10.60 35.79 0.57
CA LEU A 622 10.22 35.96 -0.82
C LEU A 622 8.90 36.75 -0.95
N GLY A 623 8.81 37.55 -2.01
CA GLY A 623 7.58 38.21 -2.38
C GLY A 623 6.47 37.23 -2.79
N GLU A 624 5.19 37.64 -2.69
CA GLU A 624 4.05 36.77 -2.95
C GLU A 624 4.11 36.13 -4.35
N SER A 625 4.45 36.92 -5.38
CA SER A 625 4.57 36.40 -6.76
C SER A 625 5.66 35.33 -6.90
N GLU A 626 6.81 35.49 -6.23
CA GLU A 626 7.90 34.51 -6.24
C GLU A 626 7.53 33.25 -5.48
N ARG A 627 6.83 33.38 -4.36
CA ARG A 627 6.32 32.24 -3.58
C ARG A 627 5.34 31.40 -4.40
N ILE A 628 4.41 32.03 -5.13
CA ILE A 628 3.45 31.35 -6.01
C ILE A 628 4.21 30.59 -7.11
N LYS A 629 5.13 31.23 -7.81
CA LYS A 629 5.96 30.59 -8.85
C LYS A 629 6.80 29.43 -8.30
N THR A 630 7.39 29.60 -7.12
CA THR A 630 8.16 28.53 -6.47
C THR A 630 7.26 27.35 -6.12
N LEU A 631 6.05 27.57 -5.61
CA LEU A 631 5.09 26.51 -5.31
C LEU A 631 4.63 25.76 -6.57
N GLU A 632 4.39 26.47 -7.66
CA GLU A 632 4.06 25.88 -8.98
C GLU A 632 5.24 25.01 -9.49
N LEU A 633 6.45 25.51 -9.38
CA LEU A 633 7.67 24.78 -9.74
C LEU A 633 7.85 23.51 -8.90
N LEU A 634 7.68 23.58 -7.56
CA LEU A 634 7.72 22.41 -6.68
C LEU A 634 6.65 21.38 -7.04
N THR A 635 5.44 21.85 -7.33
CA THR A 635 4.33 20.98 -7.76
C THR A 635 4.65 20.28 -9.08
N HIS A 636 5.35 20.96 -9.99
CA HIS A 636 5.78 20.35 -11.25
C HIS A 636 6.91 19.33 -11.03
N ILE A 637 7.93 19.69 -10.24
CA ILE A 637 9.03 18.77 -9.91
C ILE A 637 8.49 17.48 -9.27
N ALA A 638 7.50 17.59 -8.37
CA ALA A 638 6.86 16.46 -7.73
C ALA A 638 6.15 15.49 -8.70
N GLN A 639 5.92 15.88 -9.95
CA GLN A 639 5.33 15.02 -10.99
C GLN A 639 6.37 14.30 -11.85
N ILE A 640 7.66 14.60 -11.67
CA ILE A 640 8.77 14.06 -12.49
C ILE A 640 9.88 13.41 -11.67
N VAL A 641 9.75 13.41 -10.34
CA VAL A 641 10.65 12.72 -9.41
C VAL A 641 9.85 11.91 -8.39
N GLU A 642 10.51 10.99 -7.69
CA GLU A 642 9.90 10.12 -6.69
C GLU A 642 10.73 10.06 -5.41
N PRO A 643 10.13 9.71 -4.24
CA PRO A 643 10.91 9.45 -3.04
C PRO A 643 11.71 8.15 -3.21
N SER A 644 12.94 8.11 -2.70
CA SER A 644 13.71 6.86 -2.61
C SER A 644 13.05 5.88 -1.66
N HIS A 645 13.40 4.59 -1.82
CA HIS A 645 12.88 3.54 -0.96
C HIS A 645 13.12 3.87 0.53
N TYR A 646 12.15 3.53 1.39
CA TYR A 646 12.21 3.75 2.83
C TYR A 646 13.55 3.33 3.45
N TYR A 647 14.03 2.11 3.16
CA TYR A 647 15.29 1.61 3.69
C TYR A 647 16.50 2.45 3.27
N THR A 648 16.49 3.03 2.08
CA THR A 648 17.56 3.93 1.63
C THR A 648 17.61 5.17 2.50
N ARG A 649 16.49 5.83 2.70
CA ARG A 649 16.37 7.04 3.53
C ARG A 649 16.76 6.73 4.98
N HIS A 650 16.10 5.76 5.60
CA HIS A 650 16.30 5.43 7.00
C HIS A 650 17.73 4.92 7.29
N HIS A 651 18.22 3.94 6.51
CA HIS A 651 19.52 3.32 6.81
C HIS A 651 20.71 4.26 6.59
N ILE A 652 20.65 5.15 5.60
CA ILE A 652 21.73 6.11 5.36
C ILE A 652 21.73 7.20 6.45
N LYS A 653 20.56 7.72 6.76
CA LYS A 653 20.40 8.86 7.67
C LYS A 653 20.46 8.46 9.15
N PHE A 654 20.22 7.20 9.48
CA PHE A 654 20.36 6.69 10.83
C PHE A 654 21.75 6.97 11.42
N LEU A 655 22.81 6.81 10.62
CA LEU A 655 24.19 7.09 11.05
C LEU A 655 24.46 8.58 11.28
N GLN A 656 23.58 9.46 10.81
CA GLN A 656 23.62 10.91 10.97
C GLN A 656 22.66 11.42 12.05
N ASP A 657 22.03 10.49 12.82
CA ASP A 657 21.00 10.79 13.81
C ASP A 657 19.79 11.56 13.23
N GLU A 658 19.48 11.29 11.97
CA GLU A 658 18.30 11.83 11.31
C GLU A 658 17.16 10.79 11.30
N TYR A 659 15.91 11.22 11.10
CA TYR A 659 14.73 10.32 11.05
C TYR A 659 14.50 9.49 12.33
N HIS A 660 14.56 10.13 13.49
CA HIS A 660 14.10 9.58 14.76
C HIS A 660 12.78 10.22 15.18
N GLN A 661 12.12 9.70 16.23
CA GLN A 661 10.77 10.08 16.64
C GLN A 661 10.53 11.59 16.82
N ILE A 662 11.55 12.32 17.29
CA ILE A 662 11.45 13.77 17.53
C ILE A 662 12.10 14.62 16.41
N ALA A 663 12.63 13.99 15.37
CA ALA A 663 13.14 14.70 14.20
C ALA A 663 11.97 15.22 13.34
N PRO A 664 12.05 16.45 12.81
CA PRO A 664 10.98 16.97 11.96
C PRO A 664 10.98 16.27 10.60
N LEU A 665 9.79 15.84 10.15
CA LEU A 665 9.56 15.40 8.78
C LEU A 665 9.12 16.62 7.95
N ASN A 666 10.05 17.43 7.53
CA ASN A 666 9.83 18.73 6.90
C ASN A 666 10.65 18.92 5.61
N ARG A 667 11.05 17.85 4.94
CA ARG A 667 11.75 17.88 3.65
C ARG A 667 10.79 17.72 2.49
N PHE A 668 11.20 18.12 1.31
CA PHE A 668 10.41 17.96 0.08
C PHE A 668 9.98 16.50 -0.15
N VAL A 669 10.89 15.55 0.09
CA VAL A 669 10.64 14.12 -0.07
C VAL A 669 9.56 13.59 0.87
N ASP A 670 9.33 14.23 2.03
CA ASP A 670 8.29 13.83 2.98
C ASP A 670 6.87 14.09 2.47
N TYR A 671 6.73 15.03 1.54
CA TYR A 671 5.45 15.42 0.93
C TYR A 671 5.30 14.95 -0.52
N LEU A 672 6.31 14.25 -1.09
CA LEU A 672 6.20 13.68 -2.43
C LEU A 672 5.14 12.58 -2.49
N GLY A 673 4.39 12.53 -3.57
CA GLY A 673 3.64 11.34 -3.95
C GLY A 673 4.59 10.17 -4.20
N VAL A 674 4.09 8.95 -4.07
CA VAL A 674 4.92 7.75 -4.15
C VAL A 674 5.40 7.47 -5.56
N GLU A 675 4.57 7.77 -6.56
CA GLU A 675 4.85 7.51 -7.96
C GLU A 675 4.64 8.78 -8.81
N SER A 676 5.50 8.96 -9.79
CA SER A 676 5.47 10.08 -10.70
C SER A 676 4.54 9.79 -11.89
N ARG A 677 3.47 10.59 -12.02
CA ARG A 677 2.55 10.47 -13.15
C ARG A 677 3.24 10.70 -14.49
N GLN A 678 4.02 11.76 -14.61
CA GLN A 678 4.64 12.14 -15.89
C GLN A 678 5.75 11.16 -16.31
N VAL A 679 6.44 10.53 -15.34
CA VAL A 679 7.40 9.47 -15.67
C VAL A 679 6.68 8.20 -16.11
N ARG A 680 5.55 7.84 -15.50
CA ARG A 680 4.73 6.72 -15.95
C ARG A 680 4.24 6.94 -17.38
N GLU A 681 3.77 8.14 -17.72
CA GLU A 681 3.40 8.50 -19.09
C GLU A 681 4.58 8.39 -20.07
N LEU A 682 5.76 8.83 -19.65
CA LEU A 682 7.00 8.67 -20.43
C LEU A 682 7.34 7.19 -20.66
N ASP A 683 7.25 6.36 -19.63
CA ASP A 683 7.52 4.92 -19.71
C ASP A 683 6.54 4.21 -20.66
N GLN A 684 5.25 4.57 -20.62
CA GLN A 684 4.25 4.09 -21.57
C GLN A 684 4.58 4.48 -23.03
N LEU A 685 5.03 5.72 -23.25
CA LEU A 685 5.44 6.18 -24.57
C LEU A 685 6.66 5.41 -25.07
N VAL A 686 7.66 5.19 -24.23
CA VAL A 686 8.84 4.37 -24.55
C VAL A 686 8.44 2.94 -24.87
N THR A 687 7.56 2.34 -24.06
CA THR A 687 7.05 0.98 -24.29
C THR A 687 6.34 0.87 -25.65
N ARG A 688 5.51 1.86 -26.00
CA ARG A 688 4.84 1.91 -27.32
C ARG A 688 5.86 2.02 -28.47
N TYR A 689 6.88 2.87 -28.33
CA TYR A 689 7.92 3.00 -29.34
C TYR A 689 8.70 1.69 -29.54
N VAL A 690 9.11 1.04 -28.45
CA VAL A 690 9.80 -0.28 -28.49
C VAL A 690 8.91 -1.36 -29.15
N ALA A 691 7.58 -1.24 -28.99
CA ALA A 691 6.63 -2.12 -29.66
C ALA A 691 6.33 -1.75 -31.14
N GLY A 692 7.01 -0.72 -31.70
CA GLY A 692 6.91 -0.32 -33.10
C GLY A 692 6.07 0.93 -33.41
N ASP A 693 5.51 1.61 -32.40
CA ASP A 693 4.79 2.88 -32.59
C ASP A 693 5.78 4.05 -32.73
N VAL A 694 6.21 4.30 -33.96
CA VAL A 694 7.19 5.34 -34.28
C VAL A 694 6.67 6.75 -33.89
N ALA A 695 5.33 6.97 -33.88
CA ALA A 695 4.75 8.26 -33.51
C ALA A 695 4.97 8.59 -32.03
N ALA A 696 5.20 7.61 -31.18
CA ALA A 696 5.50 7.82 -29.76
C ALA A 696 6.80 8.62 -29.56
N LEU A 697 7.79 8.52 -30.45
CA LEU A 697 9.04 9.28 -30.34
C LEU A 697 8.81 10.80 -30.32
N VAL A 698 7.89 11.30 -31.17
CA VAL A 698 7.52 12.72 -31.20
C VAL A 698 6.83 13.13 -29.90
N GLN A 699 6.04 12.24 -29.31
CA GLN A 699 5.36 12.52 -28.04
C GLN A 699 6.38 12.58 -26.88
N ILE A 700 7.37 11.69 -26.87
CA ILE A 700 8.49 11.71 -25.90
C ILE A 700 9.23 13.06 -26.01
N GLU A 701 9.57 13.50 -27.22
CA GLU A 701 10.28 14.77 -27.44
C GLU A 701 9.47 15.98 -26.92
N LYS A 702 8.17 16.02 -27.18
CA LYS A 702 7.26 17.07 -26.67
C LYS A 702 7.17 17.07 -25.14
N GLN A 703 7.14 15.89 -24.53
CA GLN A 703 7.10 15.78 -23.06
C GLN A 703 8.37 16.32 -22.42
N LEU A 704 9.55 15.96 -22.95
CA LEU A 704 10.84 16.49 -22.48
C LEU A 704 10.94 18.01 -22.65
N GLN A 705 10.47 18.57 -23.79
CA GLN A 705 10.40 20.02 -24.01
C GLN A 705 9.46 20.69 -23.00
N HIS A 706 8.35 20.08 -22.67
CA HIS A 706 7.44 20.57 -21.62
C HIS A 706 8.14 20.61 -20.25
N TRP A 707 8.86 19.55 -19.87
CA TRP A 707 9.64 19.55 -18.61
C TRP A 707 10.68 20.66 -18.60
N GLN A 708 11.43 20.82 -19.70
CA GLN A 708 12.44 21.88 -19.83
C GLN A 708 11.83 23.28 -19.61
N MET A 709 10.71 23.56 -20.28
CA MET A 709 10.01 24.85 -20.14
C MET A 709 9.56 25.11 -18.69
N LYS A 710 9.05 24.09 -18.01
CA LYS A 710 8.59 24.20 -16.62
C LYS A 710 9.72 24.40 -15.62
N LEU A 711 10.93 23.93 -15.93
CA LEU A 711 12.11 24.05 -15.07
C LEU A 711 12.97 25.30 -15.36
N GLN A 712 12.55 26.18 -16.30
CA GLN A 712 13.33 27.40 -16.63
C GLN A 712 13.59 28.33 -15.45
N ASP A 713 12.67 28.34 -14.46
CA ASP A 713 12.75 29.17 -13.26
C ASP A 713 13.38 28.42 -12.06
N ALA A 714 14.11 27.30 -12.27
CA ALA A 714 14.72 26.50 -11.20
C ALA A 714 15.64 27.31 -10.27
N SER A 715 16.18 28.43 -10.72
CA SER A 715 16.98 29.33 -9.89
C SER A 715 16.23 29.92 -8.70
N LEU A 716 14.89 30.01 -8.75
CA LEU A 716 14.06 30.47 -7.63
C LEU A 716 14.22 29.57 -6.37
N LEU A 717 14.50 28.27 -6.56
CA LEU A 717 14.70 27.34 -5.46
C LEU A 717 15.89 27.70 -4.56
N ARG A 718 16.88 28.45 -5.06
CA ARG A 718 18.05 28.88 -4.28
C ARG A 718 17.71 29.85 -3.15
N HIS A 719 16.57 30.52 -3.23
CA HIS A 719 16.17 31.53 -2.25
C HIS A 719 15.57 30.92 -0.97
N SER A 720 15.43 29.60 -0.92
CA SER A 720 14.93 28.85 0.22
C SER A 720 15.94 27.76 0.60
N PRO A 721 16.62 27.88 1.76
CA PRO A 721 17.63 26.91 2.19
C PRO A 721 17.10 25.46 2.24
N GLU A 722 15.84 25.27 2.61
CA GLU A 722 15.15 23.98 2.67
C GLU A 722 14.96 23.32 1.29
N LEU A 723 15.16 24.10 0.21
CA LEU A 723 15.03 23.62 -1.17
C LEU A 723 16.38 23.37 -1.87
N THR A 724 17.50 23.38 -1.14
CA THR A 724 18.84 23.17 -1.71
C THR A 724 18.94 21.83 -2.44
N GLU A 725 18.43 20.75 -1.86
CA GLU A 725 18.41 19.42 -2.48
C GLU A 725 17.50 19.39 -3.71
N VAL A 726 16.33 20.04 -3.63
CA VAL A 726 15.39 20.13 -4.75
C VAL A 726 15.98 20.91 -5.92
N HIS A 727 16.72 21.99 -5.64
CA HIS A 727 17.45 22.74 -6.64
C HIS A 727 18.50 21.87 -7.36
N ALA A 728 19.32 21.13 -6.59
CA ALA A 728 20.30 20.21 -7.16
C ALA A 728 19.63 19.12 -8.02
N THR A 729 18.49 18.58 -7.56
CA THR A 729 17.68 17.60 -8.31
C THR A 729 17.12 18.20 -9.59
N ALA A 730 16.61 19.45 -9.56
CA ALA A 730 16.10 20.12 -10.75
C ALA A 730 17.20 20.31 -11.82
N LEU A 731 18.44 20.62 -11.43
CA LEU A 731 19.58 20.70 -12.35
C LEU A 731 19.93 19.34 -12.95
N LYS A 732 19.90 18.26 -12.16
CA LYS A 732 20.07 16.88 -12.68
C LYS A 732 18.96 16.49 -13.67
N VAL A 733 17.70 16.93 -13.44
CA VAL A 733 16.61 16.70 -14.39
C VAL A 733 16.83 17.46 -15.68
N LEU A 734 17.30 18.71 -15.63
CA LEU A 734 17.69 19.47 -16.85
C LEU A 734 18.79 18.74 -17.63
N GLN A 735 19.80 18.18 -16.92
CA GLN A 735 20.84 17.37 -17.55
C GLN A 735 20.28 16.05 -18.12
N LEU A 736 19.30 15.40 -17.45
CA LEU A 736 18.57 14.26 -18.04
C LEU A 736 17.92 14.63 -19.35
N ILE A 737 17.25 15.80 -19.43
CA ILE A 737 16.58 16.27 -20.64
C ILE A 737 17.62 16.48 -21.78
N GLU A 738 18.77 17.07 -21.48
CA GLU A 738 19.87 17.25 -22.44
C GLU A 738 20.39 15.90 -22.97
N LEU A 739 20.67 14.95 -22.08
CA LEU A 739 21.12 13.59 -22.45
C LEU A 739 20.00 12.86 -23.23
N SER A 740 18.73 13.10 -22.91
CA SER A 740 17.61 12.51 -23.63
C SER A 740 17.49 13.01 -25.07
N GLN A 741 17.91 14.23 -25.38
CA GLN A 741 18.00 14.72 -26.77
C GLN A 741 18.98 13.87 -27.57
N HIS A 742 20.13 13.52 -27.01
CA HIS A 742 21.07 12.61 -27.66
C HIS A 742 20.49 11.19 -27.84
N VAL A 743 19.67 10.71 -26.87
CA VAL A 743 18.95 9.44 -27.05
C VAL A 743 18.00 9.49 -28.24
N LEU A 744 17.25 10.59 -28.40
CA LEU A 744 16.34 10.78 -29.53
C LEU A 744 17.10 10.84 -30.87
N GLU A 745 18.26 11.49 -30.90
CA GLU A 745 19.14 11.52 -32.09
C GLU A 745 19.65 10.12 -32.45
N GLU A 746 20.04 9.29 -31.45
CA GLU A 746 20.40 7.88 -31.68
C GLU A 746 19.26 7.10 -32.32
N CYS A 747 18.02 7.29 -31.81
CA CYS A 747 16.83 6.63 -32.39
C CYS A 747 16.50 7.10 -33.81
N LYS A 748 16.92 8.32 -34.20
CA LYS A 748 16.82 8.85 -35.58
C LYS A 748 18.01 8.44 -36.48
N GLY A 749 19.01 7.71 -35.95
CA GLY A 749 20.22 7.32 -36.66
C GLY A 749 21.17 8.49 -36.94
N ALA A 750 21.05 9.59 -36.21
CA ALA A 750 21.80 10.82 -36.45
C ALA A 750 23.05 10.99 -35.58
N LEU A 751 23.26 10.12 -34.56
CA LEU A 751 24.35 10.27 -33.61
C LEU A 751 25.67 9.70 -34.14
N GLN A 752 26.78 10.42 -33.91
CA GLN A 752 28.12 9.92 -34.29
C GLN A 752 28.61 8.88 -33.27
N PRO A 753 29.32 7.83 -33.69
CA PRO A 753 29.80 6.75 -32.80
C PRO A 753 30.63 7.23 -31.59
N SER A 754 31.33 8.33 -31.70
CA SER A 754 32.12 8.90 -30.61
C SER A 754 31.26 9.50 -29.47
N GLN A 755 30.02 9.87 -29.76
CA GLN A 755 29.08 10.45 -28.80
C GLN A 755 28.25 9.37 -28.09
N THR A 756 28.14 8.17 -28.66
CA THR A 756 27.33 7.05 -28.11
C THR A 756 28.05 6.27 -27.03
N SER A 757 29.38 6.26 -26.99
CA SER A 757 30.18 5.30 -26.22
C SER A 757 29.98 5.37 -24.70
N ASN A 758 29.34 6.42 -24.15
CA ASN A 758 29.21 6.62 -22.69
C ASN A 758 27.80 7.05 -22.22
N LEU A 759 26.82 7.18 -23.11
CA LEU A 759 25.51 7.78 -22.79
C LEU A 759 24.75 6.98 -21.72
N ASN A 760 24.80 5.65 -21.77
CA ASN A 760 24.21 4.78 -20.74
C ASN A 760 24.80 5.04 -19.33
N GLN A 761 26.13 5.26 -19.24
CA GLN A 761 26.79 5.56 -17.97
C GLN A 761 26.45 6.95 -17.49
N GLN A 762 26.39 7.94 -18.40
CA GLN A 762 26.03 9.32 -18.08
C GLN A 762 24.59 9.41 -17.53
N LEU A 763 23.63 8.70 -18.13
CA LEU A 763 22.26 8.61 -17.62
C LEU A 763 22.23 8.02 -16.20
N LEU A 764 22.93 6.92 -15.96
CA LEU A 764 22.96 6.30 -14.63
C LEU A 764 23.69 7.13 -13.58
N ALA A 765 24.68 7.96 -13.99
CA ALA A 765 25.44 8.81 -13.07
C ALA A 765 24.63 9.97 -12.51
N LEU A 766 23.44 10.28 -13.07
CA LEU A 766 22.55 11.32 -12.55
C LEU A 766 21.94 10.95 -11.19
N GLN A 767 21.95 9.68 -10.81
CA GLN A 767 21.34 9.18 -9.59
C GLN A 767 22.36 8.50 -8.70
N SER A 768 22.43 8.91 -7.42
CA SER A 768 23.17 8.20 -6.37
C SER A 768 22.23 7.37 -5.50
N LEU A 769 22.73 6.27 -4.92
CA LEU A 769 22.01 5.49 -3.91
C LEU A 769 21.70 6.27 -2.63
N THR A 770 22.44 7.35 -2.40
CA THR A 770 22.26 8.21 -1.22
C THR A 770 21.29 9.37 -1.44
N ASP A 771 20.81 9.58 -2.67
CA ASP A 771 19.83 10.63 -2.96
C ASP A 771 18.45 10.21 -2.40
N GLU A 772 17.81 11.11 -1.68
CA GLU A 772 16.45 10.87 -1.15
C GLU A 772 15.38 11.13 -2.21
N ILE A 773 15.68 11.92 -3.23
CA ILE A 773 14.82 12.21 -4.37
C ILE A 773 15.36 11.45 -5.58
N VAL A 774 14.54 10.58 -6.15
CA VAL A 774 14.92 9.72 -7.28
C VAL A 774 14.39 10.31 -8.60
N ILE A 775 15.29 10.43 -9.58
CA ILE A 775 14.98 10.89 -10.94
C ILE A 775 14.61 9.65 -11.79
N THR A 776 13.42 9.13 -11.62
CA THR A 776 12.98 7.87 -12.24
C THR A 776 12.87 7.94 -13.77
N GLY A 777 12.80 9.14 -14.36
CA GLY A 777 12.85 9.35 -15.81
C GLY A 777 14.12 8.85 -16.51
N ILE A 778 15.20 8.59 -15.75
CA ILE A 778 16.42 7.95 -16.23
C ILE A 778 16.14 6.58 -16.86
N TYR A 779 15.28 5.77 -16.23
CA TYR A 779 15.08 4.37 -16.61
C TYR A 779 14.34 4.20 -17.95
N PRO A 780 13.22 4.86 -18.24
CA PRO A 780 12.60 4.79 -19.56
C PRO A 780 13.53 5.35 -20.65
N MET A 781 14.26 6.44 -20.41
CA MET A 781 15.20 6.98 -21.42
C MET A 781 16.37 6.05 -21.68
N ARG A 782 16.86 5.34 -20.66
CA ARG A 782 17.86 4.29 -20.82
C ARG A 782 17.32 3.10 -21.61
N THR A 783 16.09 2.67 -21.36
CA THR A 783 15.43 1.59 -22.12
C THR A 783 15.31 1.97 -23.59
N LEU A 784 14.87 3.20 -23.89
CA LEU A 784 14.79 3.74 -25.25
C LEU A 784 16.16 3.70 -25.94
N TYR A 785 17.21 4.21 -25.26
CA TYR A 785 18.57 4.22 -25.79
C TYR A 785 19.08 2.81 -26.15
N LEU A 786 18.96 1.85 -25.24
CA LEU A 786 19.41 0.48 -25.46
C LEU A 786 18.67 -0.20 -26.62
N HIS A 787 17.37 0.08 -26.77
CA HIS A 787 16.57 -0.40 -27.90
C HIS A 787 17.08 0.20 -29.22
N CYS A 788 17.25 1.51 -29.34
CA CYS A 788 17.70 2.18 -30.55
C CYS A 788 19.12 1.73 -30.96
N GLN A 789 20.03 1.54 -29.97
CA GLN A 789 21.34 0.93 -30.25
C GLN A 789 21.27 -0.48 -30.83
N SER A 790 20.32 -1.28 -30.40
CA SER A 790 20.17 -2.66 -30.91
C SER A 790 19.65 -2.66 -32.35
N VAL A 791 18.75 -1.74 -32.68
CA VAL A 791 18.20 -1.61 -34.06
C VAL A 791 19.23 -1.03 -35.02
N ASN A 792 20.02 -0.04 -34.62
CA ASN A 792 21.04 0.58 -35.49
C ASN A 792 22.28 -0.31 -35.77
N LYS A 793 22.49 -1.40 -35.02
CA LYS A 793 23.56 -2.35 -35.22
C LYS A 793 23.24 -3.47 -36.24
N HIS A 794 21.98 -3.56 -36.62
CA HIS A 794 21.47 -4.49 -37.65
C HIS A 794 21.09 -3.75 -38.91
#